data_5244c49969492ad37e7d3eaebff1e979
#
_entry.id   5244c49969492ad37e7d3eaebff1e979
#
_cell.length_a   1.000
_cell.length_b   1.000
_cell.length_c   1.000
_cell.angle_alpha   90.00
_cell.angle_beta   90.00
_cell.angle_gamma   90.00
#
_symmetry.space_group_name_H-M   'P 1'
#
loop_
_entity.id
_entity.type
_entity.pdbx_description
1 polymer ?
#
loop_
_entity_poly.entity_id
_entity_poly.type
_entity_poly.pdbx_seq_one_letter_code
_entity_poly.pdbx_strand_id
1 'polypeptide(L)'
;MAVMSSLRNKTHIILYTLLGAFLALIVFEWGMNFTGFTGKANLAGKINGKPIPISQYDEVYKAVTENFRRSTPGAELTPESELGLQEQAWNTVVDQTLLEQQFEKFGIALQDQEVVEAFDSPTPPMVIRQNFADPATGAVDRKKLESARHDPRNKELWVQIEKIVRQELKVNKLISALQTLGHVTEPELGDIVSRQFSRFSASFIPVPLSFAGVDSQFPVKDEEITKYYDAHKELFRQVPSRKADFVFFPLIPSSKDSLAVRTELETVRAEFASAVSDSSFVKVQSDRPTGINKVYSRADFSPEAGSALFNSSNLNPGTIVGPIADRGEYRLIKIRQASSAAQPVARASHILLRFNPASRDDVQKVKELSMFIYKQLQAGIPFEVLAKKYSADPGSAINGGDVGWFSKERMVPAFSAAVFSARPGAIVGPVQTQFGLHIIKVTGFDQTALLCSEIVRNIRPSSETVESERRQAMAFQLNAKEKGFDKSAASAKLVVNKSGEFGRRTPIAQIGYSDKIAAFAFKAAEGDLSDVIETEKGFYLMRLTAKNDVGYRLLDKDLKAMITAELVREKKGASLEKKLGAMKGSGVTLEKIAAANASFHVVSADSIRWSDGFIPGYGVDRPLVEAMSGLTAGKISAPVKTTEGYALVLLRGKVYPAGLNLAREKAALAPQLLRAKQEQLFAEYFTSLRKNAKIEDLRP
;
A
#
# COMPACT_ATOMS: atom_id res chain seq x y z
N MET A 1 -61.06 -51.21 -18.27
CA MET A 1 -60.63 -50.87 -19.66
C MET A 1 -61.19 -49.52 -20.18
N ALA A 2 -62.26 -48.96 -19.59
CA ALA A 2 -62.86 -47.70 -20.05
C ALA A 2 -62.04 -46.42 -19.73
N VAL A 3 -61.18 -46.43 -18.69
CA VAL A 3 -60.38 -45.25 -18.31
C VAL A 3 -59.17 -45.03 -19.23
N MET A 4 -58.60 -46.13 -19.73
CA MET A 4 -57.44 -46.09 -20.66
C MET A 4 -57.85 -45.61 -22.07
N SER A 5 -58.98 -45.87 -22.55
CA SER A 5 -59.53 -45.43 -23.85
C SER A 5 -59.83 -43.91 -23.81
N SER A 6 -60.41 -43.45 -22.68
CA SER A 6 -60.67 -42.00 -22.47
C SER A 6 -59.42 -41.15 -22.36
N LEU A 7 -58.36 -41.66 -21.74
CA LEU A 7 -57.09 -41.01 -21.68
C LEU A 7 -56.39 -40.90 -23.08
N ARG A 8 -56.47 -41.97 -23.88
CA ARG A 8 -55.85 -41.98 -25.23
C ARG A 8 -56.58 -41.02 -26.19
N ASN A 9 -57.88 -40.83 -26.06
CA ASN A 9 -58.66 -39.90 -26.89
C ASN A 9 -58.51 -38.44 -26.48
N LYS A 10 -57.92 -38.17 -25.29
CA LYS A 10 -57.65 -36.81 -24.82
C LYS A 10 -56.13 -36.48 -24.77
N THR A 11 -55.31 -37.39 -25.26
CA THR A 11 -53.84 -37.22 -25.23
C THR A 11 -53.39 -35.95 -25.96
N HIS A 12 -54.02 -35.59 -27.08
CA HIS A 12 -53.72 -34.35 -27.81
C HIS A 12 -54.13 -33.09 -27.03
N ILE A 13 -55.23 -33.13 -26.26
CA ILE A 13 -55.64 -31.99 -25.40
C ILE A 13 -54.65 -31.83 -24.25
N ILE A 14 -54.20 -32.91 -23.63
CA ILE A 14 -53.18 -32.90 -22.58
C ILE A 14 -51.85 -32.40 -23.15
N LEU A 15 -51.47 -32.84 -24.36
CA LEU A 15 -50.25 -32.41 -25.03
C LEU A 15 -50.28 -30.90 -25.38
N TYR A 16 -51.43 -30.41 -25.89
CA TYR A 16 -51.55 -28.96 -26.19
C TYR A 16 -51.64 -28.10 -24.93
N THR A 17 -52.21 -28.59 -23.82
CA THR A 17 -52.21 -27.88 -22.53
C THR A 17 -50.81 -27.84 -21.92
N LEU A 18 -50.03 -28.92 -22.01
CA LEU A 18 -48.65 -28.98 -21.58
C LEU A 18 -47.76 -28.10 -22.47
N LEU A 19 -47.93 -28.12 -23.78
CA LEU A 19 -47.20 -27.26 -24.72
C LEU A 19 -47.55 -25.78 -24.49
N GLY A 20 -48.84 -25.47 -24.27
CA GLY A 20 -49.28 -24.11 -23.94
C GLY A 20 -48.71 -23.61 -22.59
N ALA A 21 -48.69 -24.47 -21.56
CA ALA A 21 -48.09 -24.17 -20.27
C ALA A 21 -46.57 -23.98 -20.39
N PHE A 22 -45.90 -24.81 -21.20
CA PHE A 22 -44.45 -24.68 -21.45
C PHE A 22 -44.11 -23.40 -22.24
N LEU A 23 -44.90 -23.07 -23.28
CA LEU A 23 -44.76 -21.81 -23.99
C LEU A 23 -45.04 -20.58 -23.11
N ALA A 24 -46.07 -20.68 -22.27
CA ALA A 24 -46.39 -19.64 -21.27
C ALA A 24 -45.23 -19.47 -20.26
N LEU A 25 -44.57 -20.56 -19.84
CA LEU A 25 -43.41 -20.55 -18.95
C LEU A 25 -42.20 -19.92 -19.62
N ILE A 26 -41.94 -20.23 -20.90
CA ILE A 26 -40.91 -19.61 -21.71
C ILE A 26 -41.17 -18.11 -21.89
N VAL A 27 -42.39 -17.73 -22.24
CA VAL A 27 -42.78 -16.33 -22.41
C VAL A 27 -42.73 -15.59 -21.07
N PHE A 28 -43.07 -16.25 -19.96
CA PHE A 28 -42.96 -15.69 -18.61
C PHE A 28 -41.49 -15.51 -18.18
N GLU A 29 -40.65 -16.51 -18.43
CA GLU A 29 -39.19 -16.41 -18.16
C GLU A 29 -38.51 -15.35 -19.04
N TRP A 30 -38.84 -15.31 -20.33
CA TRP A 30 -38.34 -14.28 -21.25
C TRP A 30 -38.95 -12.91 -20.95
N GLY A 31 -40.24 -12.86 -20.61
CA GLY A 31 -40.93 -11.61 -20.23
C GLY A 31 -40.40 -11.02 -18.92
N MET A 32 -40.10 -11.84 -17.91
CA MET A 32 -39.51 -11.39 -16.67
C MET A 32 -38.07 -10.85 -16.88
N ASN A 33 -37.32 -11.49 -17.77
CA ASN A 33 -35.98 -10.95 -18.14
C ASN A 33 -36.08 -9.65 -18.96
N PHE A 34 -37.15 -9.46 -19.72
CA PHE A 34 -37.34 -8.25 -20.56
C PHE A 34 -37.97 -7.08 -19.79
N THR A 35 -38.74 -7.33 -18.74
CA THR A 35 -39.48 -6.31 -17.98
C THR A 35 -38.75 -5.78 -16.75
N GLY A 36 -37.50 -6.20 -16.52
CA GLY A 36 -36.64 -5.60 -15.46
C GLY A 36 -37.09 -5.91 -14.01
N PHE A 37 -37.99 -6.88 -13.79
CA PHE A 37 -38.45 -7.22 -12.46
C PHE A 37 -37.44 -7.99 -11.59
N THR A 38 -36.36 -8.50 -12.21
CA THR A 38 -35.19 -9.09 -11.50
C THR A 38 -33.97 -8.13 -11.46
N GLY A 39 -34.19 -6.87 -11.73
CA GLY A 39 -33.18 -5.88 -12.18
C GLY A 39 -32.16 -5.36 -11.15
N LYS A 40 -32.10 -5.84 -9.92
CA LYS A 40 -31.04 -5.41 -8.97
C LYS A 40 -29.99 -6.48 -8.62
N ALA A 41 -30.32 -7.76 -8.85
CA ALA A 41 -29.45 -8.86 -8.42
C ALA A 41 -28.31 -9.23 -9.39
N ASN A 42 -28.31 -8.72 -10.64
CA ASN A 42 -27.38 -9.14 -11.69
C ASN A 42 -26.50 -8.00 -12.25
N LEU A 43 -26.41 -6.87 -11.56
CA LEU A 43 -25.55 -5.77 -11.98
C LEU A 43 -24.34 -5.63 -11.04
N ALA A 44 -23.16 -5.53 -11.62
CA ALA A 44 -21.95 -5.13 -10.90
C ALA A 44 -21.95 -3.62 -10.60
N GLY A 45 -22.63 -2.81 -11.41
CA GLY A 45 -22.73 -1.37 -11.20
C GLY A 45 -23.31 -0.63 -12.40
N LYS A 46 -23.17 0.71 -12.38
CA LYS A 46 -23.49 1.59 -13.51
C LYS A 46 -22.38 2.60 -13.72
N ILE A 47 -22.10 2.89 -14.97
CA ILE A 47 -21.09 3.87 -15.38
C ILE A 47 -21.71 4.88 -16.35
N ASN A 48 -21.86 6.14 -15.92
CA ASN A 48 -22.60 7.17 -16.65
C ASN A 48 -24.04 6.73 -17.04
N GLY A 49 -24.69 5.97 -16.15
CA GLY A 49 -26.03 5.41 -16.39
C GLY A 49 -26.06 4.11 -17.20
N LYS A 50 -24.97 3.70 -17.85
CA LYS A 50 -24.89 2.41 -18.57
C LYS A 50 -24.75 1.28 -17.54
N PRO A 51 -25.68 0.30 -17.52
CA PRO A 51 -25.62 -0.82 -16.59
C PRO A 51 -24.47 -1.77 -16.98
N ILE A 52 -23.76 -2.26 -15.97
CA ILE A 52 -22.67 -3.23 -16.10
C ILE A 52 -23.18 -4.57 -15.54
N PRO A 53 -23.35 -5.60 -16.38
CA PRO A 53 -23.74 -6.93 -15.90
C PRO A 53 -22.68 -7.54 -15.00
N ILE A 54 -23.10 -8.32 -14.01
CA ILE A 54 -22.17 -9.03 -13.14
C ILE A 54 -21.27 -9.99 -13.92
N SER A 55 -21.79 -10.61 -14.97
CA SER A 55 -21.02 -11.51 -15.84
C SER A 55 -19.84 -10.84 -16.54
N GLN A 56 -19.98 -9.57 -16.93
CA GLN A 56 -18.88 -8.80 -17.51
C GLN A 56 -17.76 -8.55 -16.47
N TYR A 57 -18.15 -8.24 -15.24
CA TYR A 57 -17.20 -8.09 -14.14
C TYR A 57 -16.52 -9.43 -13.81
N ASP A 58 -17.26 -10.52 -13.72
CA ASP A 58 -16.74 -11.85 -13.41
C ASP A 58 -15.72 -12.34 -14.45
N GLU A 59 -15.95 -12.06 -15.73
CA GLU A 59 -15.00 -12.39 -16.82
C GLU A 59 -13.65 -11.67 -16.57
N VAL A 60 -13.68 -10.38 -16.27
CA VAL A 60 -12.48 -9.58 -16.00
C VAL A 60 -11.82 -10.02 -14.69
N TYR A 61 -12.60 -10.28 -13.64
CA TYR A 61 -12.08 -10.75 -12.36
C TYR A 61 -11.36 -12.10 -12.48
N LYS A 62 -11.95 -13.03 -13.25
CA LYS A 62 -11.29 -14.30 -13.57
C LYS A 62 -9.96 -14.10 -14.28
N ALA A 63 -9.92 -13.25 -15.29
CA ALA A 63 -8.69 -12.96 -16.04
C ALA A 63 -7.60 -12.33 -15.18
N VAL A 64 -7.96 -11.38 -14.30
CA VAL A 64 -7.04 -10.73 -13.35
C VAL A 64 -6.50 -11.75 -12.34
N THR A 65 -7.36 -12.63 -11.81
CA THR A 65 -6.98 -13.67 -10.85
C THR A 65 -6.06 -14.71 -11.48
N GLU A 66 -6.33 -15.15 -12.71
CA GLU A 66 -5.47 -16.08 -13.44
C GLU A 66 -4.10 -15.47 -13.74
N ASN A 67 -4.05 -14.19 -14.09
CA ASN A 67 -2.78 -13.48 -14.29
C ASN A 67 -1.97 -13.39 -13.00
N PHE A 68 -2.61 -13.10 -11.87
CA PHE A 68 -1.98 -13.10 -10.55
C PHE A 68 -1.38 -14.48 -10.23
N ARG A 69 -2.13 -15.56 -10.42
CA ARG A 69 -1.65 -16.93 -10.18
C ARG A 69 -0.45 -17.31 -11.04
N ARG A 70 -0.40 -16.84 -12.29
CA ARG A 70 0.74 -17.06 -13.21
C ARG A 70 1.97 -16.26 -12.79
N SER A 71 1.78 -15.01 -12.35
CA SER A 71 2.90 -14.14 -11.95
C SER A 71 3.45 -14.46 -10.57
N THR A 72 2.66 -15.14 -9.71
CA THR A 72 3.03 -15.47 -8.33
C THR A 72 2.73 -16.94 -8.01
N PRO A 73 3.48 -17.89 -8.61
CA PRO A 73 3.23 -19.31 -8.39
C PRO A 73 3.34 -19.71 -6.91
N GLY A 74 2.30 -20.36 -6.37
CA GLY A 74 2.26 -20.83 -4.98
C GLY A 74 1.86 -19.78 -3.94
N ALA A 75 1.54 -18.55 -4.34
CA ALA A 75 0.96 -17.58 -3.42
C ALA A 75 -0.49 -17.97 -3.06
N GLU A 76 -0.80 -18.01 -1.77
CA GLU A 76 -2.17 -18.16 -1.30
C GLU A 76 -2.94 -16.85 -1.49
N LEU A 77 -4.22 -16.97 -1.89
CA LEU A 77 -5.12 -15.83 -1.96
C LEU A 77 -5.59 -15.48 -0.56
N THR A 78 -5.00 -14.45 0.02
CA THR A 78 -5.51 -13.88 1.28
C THR A 78 -6.73 -13.01 1.02
N PRO A 79 -7.62 -12.78 2.01
CA PRO A 79 -8.76 -11.86 1.85
C PRO A 79 -8.36 -10.46 1.36
N GLU A 80 -7.21 -9.95 1.79
CA GLU A 80 -6.69 -8.66 1.34
C GLU A 80 -6.23 -8.68 -0.13
N SER A 81 -5.56 -9.77 -0.55
CA SER A 81 -5.15 -9.92 -1.96
C SER A 81 -6.35 -10.12 -2.87
N GLU A 82 -7.36 -10.87 -2.41
CA GLU A 82 -8.61 -11.07 -3.14
C GLU A 82 -9.37 -9.76 -3.33
N LEU A 83 -9.49 -8.94 -2.28
CA LEU A 83 -10.05 -7.59 -2.38
C LEU A 83 -9.27 -6.74 -3.41
N GLY A 84 -7.94 -6.78 -3.38
CA GLY A 84 -7.10 -6.07 -4.35
C GLY A 84 -7.38 -6.47 -5.80
N LEU A 85 -7.54 -7.79 -6.06
CA LEU A 85 -7.89 -8.31 -7.38
C LEU A 85 -9.31 -7.92 -7.81
N GLN A 86 -10.26 -7.92 -6.88
CA GLN A 86 -11.63 -7.45 -7.12
C GLN A 86 -11.66 -5.97 -7.50
N GLU A 87 -10.90 -5.13 -6.80
CA GLU A 87 -10.79 -3.71 -7.11
C GLU A 87 -10.07 -3.46 -8.44
N GLN A 88 -9.02 -4.21 -8.74
CA GLN A 88 -8.35 -4.16 -10.04
C GLN A 88 -9.30 -4.53 -11.18
N ALA A 89 -10.07 -5.60 -11.02
CA ALA A 89 -11.06 -6.02 -12.01
C ALA A 89 -12.13 -4.94 -12.24
N TRP A 90 -12.68 -4.38 -11.16
CA TRP A 90 -13.66 -3.30 -11.26
C TRP A 90 -13.11 -2.06 -11.96
N ASN A 91 -11.92 -1.63 -11.56
CA ASN A 91 -11.25 -0.50 -12.21
C ASN A 91 -11.03 -0.76 -13.70
N THR A 92 -10.66 -1.98 -14.08
CA THR A 92 -10.52 -2.37 -15.49
C THR A 92 -11.85 -2.28 -16.24
N VAL A 93 -12.95 -2.76 -15.66
CA VAL A 93 -14.31 -2.66 -16.26
C VAL A 93 -14.72 -1.19 -16.41
N VAL A 94 -14.47 -0.37 -15.38
CA VAL A 94 -14.75 1.08 -15.45
C VAL A 94 -13.97 1.72 -16.60
N ASP A 95 -12.68 1.49 -16.67
CA ASP A 95 -11.80 2.10 -17.67
C ASP A 95 -12.18 1.65 -19.09
N GLN A 96 -12.45 0.37 -19.30
CA GLN A 96 -12.94 -0.16 -20.57
C GLN A 96 -14.27 0.46 -20.99
N THR A 97 -15.22 0.58 -20.05
CA THR A 97 -16.54 1.16 -20.36
C THR A 97 -16.43 2.64 -20.70
N LEU A 98 -15.61 3.40 -19.99
CA LEU A 98 -15.36 4.80 -20.28
C LEU A 98 -14.72 4.98 -21.67
N LEU A 99 -13.75 4.14 -22.03
CA LEU A 99 -13.13 4.16 -23.36
C LEU A 99 -14.15 3.82 -24.46
N GLU A 100 -14.96 2.78 -24.28
CA GLU A 100 -16.00 2.42 -25.26
C GLU A 100 -16.99 3.57 -25.47
N GLN A 101 -17.41 4.27 -24.41
CA GLN A 101 -18.25 5.47 -24.53
C GLN A 101 -17.57 6.58 -25.35
N GLN A 102 -16.23 6.71 -25.25
CA GLN A 102 -15.50 7.68 -26.07
C GLN A 102 -15.37 7.22 -27.52
N PHE A 103 -15.16 5.93 -27.76
CA PHE A 103 -15.15 5.40 -29.13
C PHE A 103 -16.48 5.65 -29.83
N GLU A 104 -17.59 5.39 -29.15
CA GLU A 104 -18.93 5.72 -29.67
C GLU A 104 -19.10 7.22 -29.93
N LYS A 105 -18.70 8.07 -28.94
CA LYS A 105 -18.82 9.52 -29.05
C LYS A 105 -18.03 10.13 -30.20
N PHE A 106 -16.82 9.61 -30.45
CA PHE A 106 -15.94 10.12 -31.53
C PHE A 106 -16.08 9.36 -32.85
N GLY A 107 -16.99 8.37 -32.91
CA GLY A 107 -17.17 7.54 -34.11
C GLY A 107 -15.95 6.70 -34.48
N ILE A 108 -15.17 6.27 -33.46
CA ILE A 108 -13.97 5.45 -33.65
C ILE A 108 -14.39 4.01 -33.94
N ALA A 109 -14.32 3.62 -35.20
CA ALA A 109 -14.55 2.28 -35.69
C ALA A 109 -13.27 1.69 -36.29
N LEU A 110 -13.22 0.36 -36.38
CA LEU A 110 -12.15 -0.39 -37.02
C LEU A 110 -12.73 -1.25 -38.14
N GLN A 111 -12.04 -1.26 -39.28
CA GLN A 111 -12.26 -2.21 -40.36
C GLN A 111 -11.42 -3.47 -40.11
N ASP A 112 -11.89 -4.63 -40.57
CA ASP A 112 -11.15 -5.89 -40.42
C ASP A 112 -9.78 -5.85 -41.09
N GLN A 113 -9.69 -5.14 -42.20
CA GLN A 113 -8.43 -4.93 -42.92
C GLN A 113 -7.36 -4.25 -42.02
N GLU A 114 -7.74 -3.27 -41.21
CA GLU A 114 -6.81 -2.57 -40.29
C GLU A 114 -6.25 -3.50 -39.21
N VAL A 115 -7.06 -4.45 -38.78
CA VAL A 115 -6.63 -5.46 -37.79
C VAL A 115 -5.60 -6.40 -38.42
N VAL A 116 -5.85 -6.85 -39.64
CA VAL A 116 -4.90 -7.70 -40.40
C VAL A 116 -3.57 -6.97 -40.64
N GLU A 117 -3.64 -5.72 -41.13
CA GLU A 117 -2.44 -4.90 -41.35
C GLU A 117 -1.63 -4.63 -40.08
N ALA A 118 -2.31 -4.52 -38.90
CA ALA A 118 -1.62 -4.32 -37.63
C ALA A 118 -0.74 -5.51 -37.22
N PHE A 119 -1.14 -6.75 -37.57
CA PHE A 119 -0.30 -7.93 -37.32
C PHE A 119 0.96 -7.93 -38.18
N ASP A 120 0.87 -7.40 -39.39
CA ASP A 120 1.96 -7.39 -40.37
C ASP A 120 2.82 -6.12 -40.31
N SER A 121 2.43 -5.15 -39.47
CA SER A 121 3.14 -3.88 -39.33
C SER A 121 4.56 -4.04 -38.81
N PRO A 122 5.49 -3.10 -39.07
CA PRO A 122 6.83 -3.09 -38.46
C PRO A 122 6.79 -2.98 -36.93
N THR A 123 5.73 -2.38 -36.38
CA THR A 123 5.47 -2.24 -34.96
C THR A 123 4.13 -2.88 -34.60
N PRO A 124 4.06 -4.23 -34.55
CA PRO A 124 2.81 -4.91 -34.28
C PRO A 124 2.31 -4.67 -32.85
N PRO A 125 1.02 -4.92 -32.60
CA PRO A 125 0.41 -4.75 -31.27
C PRO A 125 1.21 -5.37 -30.12
N MET A 126 1.10 -4.77 -28.93
CA MET A 126 1.90 -5.17 -27.77
C MET A 126 1.73 -6.66 -27.44
N VAL A 127 0.52 -7.19 -27.52
CA VAL A 127 0.24 -8.61 -27.26
C VAL A 127 1.01 -9.52 -28.22
N ILE A 128 1.21 -9.12 -29.47
CA ILE A 128 1.99 -9.87 -30.46
C ILE A 128 3.48 -9.79 -30.13
N ARG A 129 3.99 -8.60 -29.82
CA ARG A 129 5.40 -8.42 -29.43
C ARG A 129 5.77 -9.21 -28.20
N GLN A 130 4.90 -9.24 -27.17
CA GLN A 130 5.16 -9.96 -25.92
C GLN A 130 5.18 -11.48 -26.08
N ASN A 131 4.35 -12.05 -26.97
CA ASN A 131 4.22 -13.50 -27.10
C ASN A 131 5.10 -14.09 -28.20
N PHE A 132 5.54 -13.28 -29.17
CA PHE A 132 6.27 -13.74 -30.35
C PHE A 132 7.62 -13.04 -30.56
N ALA A 133 8.12 -12.30 -29.55
CA ALA A 133 9.48 -11.73 -29.63
C ALA A 133 10.55 -12.84 -29.62
N ASP A 134 11.54 -12.67 -30.45
CA ASP A 134 12.78 -13.42 -30.42
C ASP A 134 13.58 -12.94 -29.17
N PRO A 135 13.95 -13.85 -28.24
CA PRO A 135 14.65 -13.48 -27.03
C PRO A 135 16.01 -12.80 -27.26
N ALA A 136 16.66 -13.07 -28.39
CA ALA A 136 17.98 -12.53 -28.71
C ALA A 136 17.93 -11.15 -29.35
N THR A 137 16.91 -10.87 -30.17
CA THR A 137 16.82 -9.64 -30.97
C THR A 137 15.73 -8.69 -30.50
N GLY A 138 14.75 -9.19 -29.71
CA GLY A 138 13.56 -8.44 -29.32
C GLY A 138 12.56 -8.20 -30.46
N ALA A 139 12.89 -8.60 -31.68
CA ALA A 139 12.00 -8.48 -32.86
C ALA A 139 10.97 -9.61 -32.87
N VAL A 140 9.81 -9.37 -33.50
CA VAL A 140 8.80 -10.43 -33.65
C VAL A 140 9.28 -11.51 -34.59
N ASP A 141 9.30 -12.76 -34.14
CA ASP A 141 9.54 -13.95 -34.99
C ASP A 141 8.33 -14.21 -35.88
N ARG A 142 8.41 -13.75 -37.10
CA ARG A 142 7.33 -13.86 -38.08
C ARG A 142 6.99 -15.31 -38.41
N LYS A 143 7.97 -16.23 -38.43
CA LYS A 143 7.73 -17.66 -38.70
C LYS A 143 6.94 -18.30 -37.57
N LYS A 144 7.30 -18.01 -36.34
CA LYS A 144 6.58 -18.50 -35.15
C LYS A 144 5.16 -17.94 -35.10
N LEU A 145 4.98 -16.64 -35.42
CA LEU A 145 3.67 -15.99 -35.50
C LEU A 145 2.77 -16.67 -36.54
N GLU A 146 3.25 -16.85 -37.75
CA GLU A 146 2.52 -17.50 -38.83
C GLU A 146 2.18 -18.98 -38.53
N SER A 147 3.13 -19.73 -37.97
CA SER A 147 2.87 -21.11 -37.54
C SER A 147 1.78 -21.18 -36.50
N ALA A 148 1.82 -20.29 -35.52
CA ALA A 148 0.81 -20.24 -34.45
C ALA A 148 -0.57 -19.82 -34.97
N ARG A 149 -0.61 -18.93 -35.97
CA ARG A 149 -1.85 -18.41 -36.60
C ARG A 149 -2.58 -19.50 -37.40
N HIS A 150 -1.84 -20.38 -38.06
CA HIS A 150 -2.41 -21.47 -38.85
C HIS A 150 -2.69 -22.76 -38.06
N ASP A 151 -2.31 -22.84 -36.81
CA ASP A 151 -2.60 -24.01 -35.95
C ASP A 151 -4.06 -23.99 -35.48
N PRO A 152 -4.89 -24.98 -35.89
CA PRO A 152 -6.30 -25.02 -35.50
C PRO A 152 -6.53 -25.09 -33.98
N ARG A 153 -5.55 -25.58 -33.24
CA ARG A 153 -5.62 -25.69 -31.75
C ARG A 153 -5.61 -24.31 -31.07
N ASN A 154 -5.12 -23.30 -31.75
CA ASN A 154 -5.00 -21.93 -31.25
C ASN A 154 -6.22 -21.05 -31.59
N LYS A 155 -7.27 -21.59 -32.19
CA LYS A 155 -8.41 -20.80 -32.66
C LYS A 155 -9.05 -19.93 -31.57
N GLU A 156 -9.29 -20.48 -30.39
CA GLU A 156 -9.88 -19.74 -29.26
C GLU A 156 -8.91 -18.65 -28.75
N LEU A 157 -7.62 -18.95 -28.71
CA LEU A 157 -6.59 -17.99 -28.33
C LEU A 157 -6.54 -16.81 -29.29
N TRP A 158 -6.66 -17.07 -30.59
CA TRP A 158 -6.66 -16.01 -31.61
C TRP A 158 -7.88 -15.10 -31.54
N VAL A 159 -9.05 -15.62 -31.21
CA VAL A 159 -10.24 -14.79 -30.95
C VAL A 159 -9.99 -13.81 -29.81
N GLN A 160 -9.33 -14.26 -28.74
CA GLN A 160 -8.98 -13.38 -27.62
C GLN A 160 -7.89 -12.37 -27.99
N ILE A 161 -6.87 -12.80 -28.70
CA ILE A 161 -5.80 -11.90 -29.20
C ILE A 161 -6.40 -10.83 -30.11
N GLU A 162 -7.29 -11.21 -31.03
CA GLU A 162 -7.97 -10.26 -31.93
C GLU A 162 -8.78 -9.23 -31.12
N LYS A 163 -9.52 -9.64 -30.08
CA LYS A 163 -10.27 -8.72 -29.20
C LYS A 163 -9.31 -7.69 -28.55
N ILE A 164 -8.17 -8.15 -28.05
CA ILE A 164 -7.14 -7.27 -27.44
C ILE A 164 -6.56 -6.31 -28.49
N VAL A 165 -6.22 -6.81 -29.67
CA VAL A 165 -5.67 -6.00 -30.77
C VAL A 165 -6.68 -4.94 -31.21
N ARG A 166 -7.95 -5.31 -31.41
CA ARG A 166 -9.01 -4.34 -31.73
C ARG A 166 -9.13 -3.23 -30.72
N GLN A 167 -9.04 -3.58 -29.43
CA GLN A 167 -9.08 -2.60 -28.35
C GLN A 167 -7.85 -1.68 -28.38
N GLU A 168 -6.65 -2.23 -28.55
CA GLU A 168 -5.41 -1.46 -28.67
C GLU A 168 -5.45 -0.49 -29.84
N LEU A 169 -5.94 -0.93 -31.02
CA LEU A 169 -6.06 -0.10 -32.20
C LEU A 169 -7.08 1.04 -32.03
N LYS A 170 -8.24 0.78 -31.38
CA LYS A 170 -9.20 1.84 -31.07
C LYS A 170 -8.60 2.89 -30.10
N VAL A 171 -7.87 2.44 -29.09
CA VAL A 171 -7.17 3.33 -28.15
C VAL A 171 -6.13 4.15 -28.91
N ASN A 172 -5.34 3.54 -29.80
CA ASN A 172 -4.35 4.25 -30.62
C ASN A 172 -4.99 5.29 -31.55
N LYS A 173 -6.15 4.99 -32.13
CA LYS A 173 -6.92 5.98 -32.91
C LYS A 173 -7.39 7.15 -32.05
N LEU A 174 -7.87 6.88 -30.82
CA LEU A 174 -8.25 7.93 -29.88
C LEU A 174 -7.04 8.79 -29.49
N ILE A 175 -5.92 8.15 -29.17
CA ILE A 175 -4.66 8.86 -28.86
C ILE A 175 -4.25 9.74 -30.03
N SER A 176 -4.25 9.21 -31.25
CA SER A 176 -3.89 9.95 -32.46
C SER A 176 -4.82 11.15 -32.67
N ALA A 177 -6.13 10.96 -32.48
CA ALA A 177 -7.09 12.07 -32.57
C ALA A 177 -6.83 13.16 -31.51
N LEU A 178 -6.52 12.77 -30.28
CA LEU A 178 -6.17 13.72 -29.21
C LEU A 178 -4.84 14.42 -29.46
N GLN A 179 -3.85 13.70 -30.02
CA GLN A 179 -2.54 14.26 -30.37
C GLN A 179 -2.61 15.37 -31.39
N THR A 180 -3.61 15.34 -32.30
CA THR A 180 -3.82 16.45 -33.26
C THR A 180 -4.21 17.77 -32.58
N LEU A 181 -4.74 17.71 -31.35
CA LEU A 181 -5.07 18.90 -30.57
C LEU A 181 -3.82 19.47 -29.88
N GLY A 182 -2.76 18.65 -29.70
CA GLY A 182 -1.51 19.06 -29.08
C GLY A 182 -0.73 20.00 -30.02
N HIS A 183 -0.52 21.23 -29.58
CA HIS A 183 0.34 22.19 -30.23
C HIS A 183 1.20 22.94 -29.24
N VAL A 184 2.33 23.42 -29.68
CA VAL A 184 3.25 24.24 -28.88
C VAL A 184 3.23 25.63 -29.45
N THR A 185 2.87 26.61 -28.62
CA THR A 185 2.84 28.02 -29.05
C THR A 185 4.20 28.68 -28.85
N GLU A 186 4.51 29.71 -29.66
CA GLU A 186 5.74 30.49 -29.51
C GLU A 186 5.91 31.13 -28.10
N PRO A 187 4.85 31.70 -27.47
CA PRO A 187 4.97 32.22 -26.10
C PRO A 187 5.33 31.11 -25.09
N GLU A 188 4.70 29.96 -25.19
CA GLU A 188 4.97 28.82 -24.32
C GLU A 188 6.40 28.30 -24.49
N LEU A 189 6.87 28.15 -25.72
CA LEU A 189 8.23 27.76 -26.02
C LEU A 189 9.23 28.80 -25.47
N GLY A 190 8.88 30.08 -25.61
CA GLY A 190 9.66 31.17 -25.05
C GLY A 190 9.75 31.14 -23.53
N ASP A 191 8.65 30.80 -22.86
CA ASP A 191 8.61 30.65 -21.40
C ASP A 191 9.46 29.46 -20.92
N ILE A 192 9.35 28.31 -21.57
CA ILE A 192 10.15 27.12 -21.23
C ILE A 192 11.65 27.37 -21.44
N VAL A 193 12.04 27.96 -22.56
CA VAL A 193 13.44 28.34 -22.80
C VAL A 193 13.91 29.32 -21.75
N SER A 194 13.05 30.30 -21.38
CA SER A 194 13.35 31.25 -20.30
C SER A 194 13.55 30.53 -18.96
N ARG A 195 12.68 29.59 -18.60
CA ARG A 195 12.79 28.78 -17.37
C ARG A 195 14.07 27.96 -17.34
N GLN A 196 14.45 27.37 -18.44
CA GLN A 196 15.59 26.47 -18.52
C GLN A 196 16.92 27.22 -18.52
N PHE A 197 17.02 28.32 -19.24
CA PHE A 197 18.30 28.97 -19.50
C PHE A 197 18.54 30.29 -18.76
N SER A 198 17.49 30.99 -18.29
CA SER A 198 17.72 32.24 -17.58
C SER A 198 18.40 32.05 -16.24
N ARG A 199 19.19 33.06 -15.88
CA ARG A 199 19.85 33.18 -14.59
C ARG A 199 19.41 34.50 -13.97
N PHE A 200 19.00 34.46 -12.71
CA PHE A 200 18.66 35.67 -11.96
C PHE A 200 19.80 36.06 -11.03
N SER A 201 19.97 37.36 -10.87
CA SER A 201 20.76 37.96 -9.79
C SER A 201 19.80 38.74 -8.92
N ALA A 202 19.71 38.41 -7.66
CA ALA A 202 18.76 39.03 -6.74
C ALA A 202 19.35 39.23 -5.35
N SER A 203 18.86 40.25 -4.66
CA SER A 203 19.03 40.43 -3.22
C SER A 203 17.63 40.36 -2.59
N PHE A 204 17.50 39.70 -1.44
CA PHE A 204 16.21 39.57 -0.79
C PHE A 204 16.35 39.46 0.72
N ILE A 205 15.28 39.79 1.44
CA ILE A 205 15.14 39.57 2.89
C ILE A 205 14.12 38.48 3.09
N PRO A 206 14.52 37.24 3.48
CA PRO A 206 13.59 36.18 3.84
C PRO A 206 13.05 36.46 5.24
N VAL A 207 11.74 36.37 5.39
CA VAL A 207 11.04 36.58 6.67
C VAL A 207 10.13 35.40 6.95
N PRO A 208 10.47 34.57 7.94
CA PRO A 208 9.71 33.38 8.26
C PRO A 208 8.32 33.74 8.83
N LEU A 209 7.38 32.83 8.66
CA LEU A 209 5.99 33.03 9.08
C LEU A 209 5.87 33.26 10.60
N SER A 210 6.81 32.74 11.39
CA SER A 210 6.91 32.96 12.83
C SER A 210 7.06 34.43 13.22
N PHE A 211 7.59 35.28 12.32
CA PHE A 211 7.72 36.71 12.54
C PHE A 211 6.38 37.45 12.59
N ALA A 212 5.31 36.85 12.05
CA ALA A 212 3.96 37.45 12.16
C ALA A 212 3.53 37.53 13.64
N GLY A 213 3.93 36.58 14.46
CA GLY A 213 3.57 36.47 15.88
C GLY A 213 3.27 35.01 16.26
N VAL A 214 2.91 34.78 17.53
CA VAL A 214 2.50 33.48 18.04
C VAL A 214 1.07 33.13 17.60
N ASP A 215 0.74 31.85 17.52
CA ASP A 215 -0.55 31.36 16.99
C ASP A 215 -1.76 31.91 17.76
N SER A 216 -1.63 32.10 19.07
CA SER A 216 -2.69 32.68 19.93
C SER A 216 -3.12 34.10 19.55
N GLN A 217 -2.32 34.83 18.79
CA GLN A 217 -2.66 36.17 18.27
C GLN A 217 -3.55 36.10 17.01
N PHE A 218 -3.77 34.92 16.47
CA PHE A 218 -4.56 34.69 15.26
C PHE A 218 -5.73 33.73 15.52
N PRO A 219 -6.66 34.11 16.41
CA PRO A 219 -7.78 33.25 16.76
C PRO A 219 -8.62 32.91 15.52
N VAL A 220 -9.06 31.67 15.44
CA VAL A 220 -9.96 31.18 14.39
C VAL A 220 -11.28 30.80 15.04
N LYS A 221 -12.38 31.29 14.46
CA LYS A 221 -13.73 30.99 14.92
C LYS A 221 -14.30 29.78 14.20
N ASP A 222 -15.26 29.10 14.82
CA ASP A 222 -15.93 27.93 14.23
C ASP A 222 -16.63 28.26 12.90
N GLU A 223 -17.15 29.50 12.74
CA GLU A 223 -17.76 29.93 11.48
C GLU A 223 -16.74 30.01 10.34
N GLU A 224 -15.50 30.41 10.63
CA GLU A 224 -14.43 30.46 9.63
C GLU A 224 -14.02 29.05 9.20
N ILE A 225 -13.96 28.08 10.14
CA ILE A 225 -13.66 26.67 9.87
C ILE A 225 -14.74 26.08 8.96
N THR A 226 -16.02 26.32 9.29
CA THR A 226 -17.14 25.84 8.49
C THR A 226 -17.12 26.45 7.08
N LYS A 227 -16.89 27.76 6.97
CA LYS A 227 -16.77 28.43 5.68
C LYS A 227 -15.63 27.93 4.83
N TYR A 228 -14.47 27.68 5.45
CA TYR A 228 -13.31 27.06 4.76
C TYR A 228 -13.66 25.68 4.26
N TYR A 229 -14.24 24.84 5.13
CA TYR A 229 -14.66 23.50 4.78
C TYR A 229 -15.63 23.48 3.59
N ASP A 230 -16.67 24.34 3.62
CA ASP A 230 -17.67 24.41 2.55
C ASP A 230 -17.08 24.92 1.23
N ALA A 231 -16.18 25.91 1.29
CA ALA A 231 -15.50 26.45 0.11
C ALA A 231 -14.52 25.45 -0.52
N HIS A 232 -13.94 24.55 0.29
CA HIS A 232 -12.96 23.56 -0.13
C HIS A 232 -13.46 22.12 -0.03
N LYS A 233 -14.78 21.94 -0.05
CA LYS A 233 -15.44 20.65 0.21
C LYS A 233 -14.91 19.51 -0.65
N GLU A 234 -14.57 19.79 -1.92
CA GLU A 234 -14.01 18.80 -2.84
C GLU A 234 -12.64 18.25 -2.40
N LEU A 235 -11.85 19.01 -1.62
CA LEU A 235 -10.59 18.50 -1.03
C LEU A 235 -10.84 17.44 0.04
N PHE A 236 -12.04 17.40 0.59
CA PHE A 236 -12.46 16.48 1.65
C PHE A 236 -13.38 15.37 1.13
N ARG A 237 -13.45 15.20 -0.19
CA ARG A 237 -14.25 14.14 -0.81
C ARG A 237 -13.71 12.79 -0.40
N GLN A 238 -14.60 11.90 0.02
CA GLN A 238 -14.30 10.51 0.34
C GLN A 238 -15.47 9.60 0.01
N VAL A 239 -15.20 8.31 -0.10
CA VAL A 239 -16.26 7.30 -0.24
C VAL A 239 -17.06 7.19 1.06
N PRO A 240 -18.33 6.72 1.01
CA PRO A 240 -19.09 6.43 2.22
C PRO A 240 -18.28 5.61 3.22
N SER A 241 -18.32 6.02 4.49
CA SER A 241 -17.46 5.45 5.52
C SER A 241 -18.21 5.18 6.83
N ARG A 242 -17.61 4.35 7.68
CA ARG A 242 -18.13 3.93 8.99
C ARG A 242 -17.04 4.02 10.03
N LYS A 243 -17.46 4.23 11.30
CA LYS A 243 -16.62 4.02 12.49
C LYS A 243 -17.34 3.08 13.43
N ALA A 244 -16.62 2.16 14.03
CA ALA A 244 -17.17 1.21 14.99
C ALA A 244 -16.21 0.98 16.15
N ASP A 245 -16.77 0.72 17.33
CA ASP A 245 -16.05 0.13 18.42
C ASP A 245 -16.22 -1.39 18.37
N PHE A 246 -15.22 -2.14 18.78
CA PHE A 246 -15.31 -3.60 18.76
C PHE A 246 -14.58 -4.27 19.93
N VAL A 247 -15.07 -5.45 20.30
CA VAL A 247 -14.40 -6.40 21.18
C VAL A 247 -14.00 -7.61 20.35
N PHE A 248 -12.80 -8.13 20.57
CA PHE A 248 -12.22 -9.24 19.85
C PHE A 248 -11.96 -10.43 20.78
N PHE A 249 -12.41 -11.61 20.37
CA PHE A 249 -12.18 -12.90 21.00
C PHE A 249 -11.24 -13.70 20.07
N PRO A 250 -9.94 -13.73 20.35
CA PRO A 250 -8.96 -14.33 19.44
C PRO A 250 -9.04 -15.86 19.46
N LEU A 251 -8.94 -16.50 18.30
CA LEU A 251 -8.76 -17.95 18.19
C LEU A 251 -7.31 -18.32 18.41
N ILE A 252 -6.92 -18.40 19.69
CA ILE A 252 -5.59 -18.85 20.10
C ILE A 252 -5.68 -20.33 20.49
N PRO A 253 -4.79 -21.20 19.96
CA PRO A 253 -4.76 -22.60 20.38
C PRO A 253 -4.59 -22.74 21.90
N SER A 254 -5.39 -23.59 22.50
CA SER A 254 -5.32 -23.89 23.93
C SER A 254 -4.12 -24.80 24.26
N SER A 255 -3.78 -24.90 25.55
CA SER A 255 -2.78 -25.87 26.02
C SER A 255 -3.17 -27.33 25.67
N LYS A 256 -4.47 -27.61 25.60
CA LYS A 256 -5.02 -28.91 25.22
C LYS A 256 -4.78 -29.21 23.75
N ASP A 257 -4.96 -28.19 22.88
CA ASP A 257 -4.67 -28.30 21.45
C ASP A 257 -3.18 -28.56 21.22
N SER A 258 -2.33 -27.81 21.93
CA SER A 258 -0.89 -27.97 21.90
C SER A 258 -0.46 -29.38 22.32
N LEU A 259 -1.03 -29.88 23.42
CA LEU A 259 -0.75 -31.26 23.90
C LEU A 259 -1.21 -32.33 22.93
N ALA A 260 -2.37 -32.17 22.30
CA ALA A 260 -2.91 -33.12 21.33
C ALA A 260 -1.96 -33.25 20.13
N VAL A 261 -1.49 -32.13 19.55
CA VAL A 261 -0.53 -32.12 18.44
C VAL A 261 0.81 -32.76 18.85
N ARG A 262 1.28 -32.47 20.05
CA ARG A 262 2.50 -33.07 20.57
C ARG A 262 2.38 -34.57 20.69
N THR A 263 1.28 -35.09 21.27
CA THR A 263 1.03 -36.51 21.45
C THR A 263 0.90 -37.25 20.10
N GLU A 264 0.22 -36.64 19.11
CA GLU A 264 0.18 -37.15 17.75
C GLU A 264 1.59 -37.32 17.17
N LEU A 265 2.42 -36.28 17.29
CA LEU A 265 3.79 -36.32 16.76
C LEU A 265 4.70 -37.31 17.50
N GLU A 266 4.45 -37.63 18.78
CA GLU A 266 5.19 -38.71 19.47
C GLU A 266 4.91 -40.08 18.86
N THR A 267 3.69 -40.31 18.36
CA THR A 267 3.34 -41.50 17.60
C THR A 267 4.03 -41.51 16.24
N VAL A 268 3.93 -40.40 15.49
CA VAL A 268 4.56 -40.22 14.18
C VAL A 268 6.07 -40.33 14.25
N ARG A 269 6.71 -40.00 15.37
CA ARG A 269 8.16 -40.15 15.58
C ARG A 269 8.64 -41.58 15.44
N ALA A 270 7.91 -42.53 15.97
CA ALA A 270 8.28 -43.95 15.87
C ALA A 270 8.20 -44.46 14.42
N GLU A 271 7.18 -44.05 13.70
CA GLU A 271 6.98 -44.34 12.29
C GLU A 271 8.06 -43.66 11.42
N PHE A 272 8.39 -42.42 11.71
CA PHE A 272 9.41 -41.65 10.99
C PHE A 272 10.82 -42.25 11.17
N ALA A 273 11.09 -42.89 12.33
CA ALA A 273 12.34 -43.55 12.59
C ALA A 273 12.56 -44.77 11.66
N SER A 274 11.49 -45.52 11.38
CA SER A 274 11.49 -46.72 10.55
C SER A 274 11.12 -46.49 9.08
N ALA A 275 10.85 -45.23 8.68
CA ALA A 275 10.44 -44.89 7.32
C ALA A 275 11.51 -45.30 6.28
N VAL A 276 11.10 -46.03 5.26
CA VAL A 276 11.97 -46.46 4.14
C VAL A 276 12.43 -45.27 3.31
N SER A 277 11.58 -44.24 3.19
CA SER A 277 11.87 -43.01 2.46
C SER A 277 11.38 -41.80 3.26
N ASP A 278 12.32 -41.02 3.78
CA ASP A 278 11.99 -39.74 4.47
C ASP A 278 11.19 -38.81 3.57
N SER A 279 11.54 -38.79 2.27
CA SER A 279 10.87 -37.89 1.31
C SER A 279 9.39 -38.22 1.14
N SER A 280 9.04 -39.48 0.98
CA SER A 280 7.65 -39.91 0.83
C SER A 280 6.89 -39.73 2.15
N PHE A 281 7.52 -39.99 3.28
CA PHE A 281 6.93 -39.89 4.59
C PHE A 281 6.62 -38.44 4.94
N VAL A 282 7.58 -37.51 4.75
CA VAL A 282 7.40 -36.08 4.99
C VAL A 282 6.29 -35.49 4.12
N LYS A 283 6.21 -35.87 2.84
CA LYS A 283 5.16 -35.40 1.93
C LYS A 283 3.75 -35.73 2.42
N VAL A 284 3.58 -36.85 3.10
CA VAL A 284 2.27 -37.34 3.59
C VAL A 284 1.99 -36.81 4.99
N GLN A 285 3.02 -36.78 5.84
CA GLN A 285 2.87 -36.54 7.27
C GLN A 285 3.17 -35.11 7.74
N SER A 286 3.61 -34.21 6.85
CA SER A 286 3.96 -32.84 7.25
C SER A 286 2.97 -31.83 6.68
N ASP A 287 2.54 -30.86 7.48
CA ASP A 287 1.80 -29.68 7.01
C ASP A 287 2.66 -28.85 6.05
N ARG A 288 3.97 -29.08 6.05
CA ARG A 288 4.96 -28.45 5.15
C ARG A 288 5.71 -29.51 4.34
N PRO A 289 5.17 -29.96 3.19
CA PRO A 289 5.73 -31.09 2.42
C PRO A 289 7.12 -30.83 1.81
N THR A 290 7.62 -29.58 1.86
CA THR A 290 8.95 -29.18 1.39
C THR A 290 10.08 -29.38 2.43
N GLY A 291 9.79 -29.96 3.58
CA GLY A 291 10.73 -30.18 4.70
C GLY A 291 11.75 -31.30 4.47
N ILE A 292 12.32 -31.43 3.25
CA ILE A 292 13.27 -32.49 2.87
C ILE A 292 14.59 -31.85 2.45
N ASN A 293 15.70 -32.43 2.92
CA ASN A 293 17.07 -31.96 2.60
C ASN A 293 17.25 -30.45 2.96
N LYS A 294 16.63 -30.02 4.01
CA LYS A 294 16.80 -28.64 4.53
C LYS A 294 18.10 -28.53 5.31
N VAL A 295 18.85 -27.47 5.05
CA VAL A 295 20.03 -27.13 5.83
C VAL A 295 19.63 -26.06 6.84
N TYR A 296 19.84 -26.34 8.10
CA TYR A 296 19.49 -25.47 9.21
C TYR A 296 20.70 -25.02 10.02
N SER A 297 20.64 -23.77 10.50
CA SER A 297 21.50 -23.19 11.51
C SER A 297 20.69 -22.85 12.76
N ARG A 298 21.33 -22.46 13.86
CA ARG A 298 20.61 -22.00 15.07
C ARG A 298 19.72 -20.78 14.81
N ALA A 299 20.06 -19.95 13.84
CA ALA A 299 19.31 -18.74 13.49
C ALA A 299 17.92 -19.02 12.87
N ASP A 300 17.67 -20.26 12.44
CA ASP A 300 16.41 -20.66 11.81
C ASP A 300 15.31 -20.97 12.83
N PHE A 301 15.65 -21.05 14.13
CA PHE A 301 14.76 -21.46 15.22
C PHE A 301 14.62 -20.37 16.29
N SER A 302 13.56 -20.47 17.11
CA SER A 302 13.52 -19.76 18.37
C SER A 302 14.67 -20.16 19.29
N PRO A 303 15.08 -19.34 20.26
CA PRO A 303 16.17 -19.66 21.17
C PRO A 303 15.99 -21.03 21.87
N GLU A 304 14.77 -21.35 22.28
CA GLU A 304 14.42 -22.60 22.98
C GLU A 304 14.51 -23.80 22.02
N ALA A 305 13.90 -23.71 20.84
CA ALA A 305 13.93 -24.76 19.83
C ALA A 305 15.36 -24.99 19.31
N GLY A 306 16.10 -23.91 19.05
CA GLY A 306 17.51 -23.99 18.65
C GLY A 306 18.37 -24.65 19.74
N SER A 307 18.13 -24.35 21.02
CA SER A 307 18.84 -25.00 22.12
C SER A 307 18.53 -26.49 22.22
N ALA A 308 17.27 -26.86 22.05
CA ALA A 308 16.86 -28.27 22.05
C ALA A 308 17.49 -29.07 20.88
N LEU A 309 17.59 -28.48 19.69
CA LEU A 309 18.14 -29.15 18.51
C LEU A 309 19.67 -29.20 18.52
N PHE A 310 20.33 -28.06 18.69
CA PHE A 310 21.78 -27.93 18.51
C PHE A 310 22.60 -28.21 19.78
N ASN A 311 21.97 -28.24 20.96
CA ASN A 311 22.63 -28.65 22.20
C ASN A 311 22.44 -30.13 22.51
N SER A 312 21.78 -30.90 21.62
CA SER A 312 21.72 -32.34 21.75
C SER A 312 23.12 -32.91 21.74
N SER A 313 23.46 -33.75 22.71
CA SER A 313 24.74 -34.43 22.82
C SER A 313 25.01 -35.43 21.68
N ASN A 314 24.01 -35.63 20.83
CA ASN A 314 24.07 -36.65 19.79
C ASN A 314 23.44 -36.14 18.45
N LEU A 315 24.26 -35.44 17.67
CA LEU A 315 23.86 -34.94 16.32
C LEU A 315 24.21 -35.98 15.22
N ASN A 316 24.13 -37.26 15.54
CA ASN A 316 24.45 -38.33 14.60
C ASN A 316 23.36 -38.49 13.52
N PRO A 317 23.74 -38.88 12.29
CA PRO A 317 22.78 -39.26 11.27
C PRO A 317 21.75 -40.28 11.76
N GLY A 318 20.47 -40.03 11.44
CA GLY A 318 19.34 -40.86 11.88
C GLY A 318 18.70 -40.42 13.19
N THR A 319 19.35 -39.58 13.98
CA THR A 319 18.75 -39.05 15.21
C THR A 319 17.53 -38.21 14.92
N ILE A 320 16.41 -38.45 15.64
CA ILE A 320 15.18 -37.63 15.56
C ILE A 320 15.07 -36.81 16.85
N VAL A 321 15.08 -35.52 16.70
CA VAL A 321 14.89 -34.58 17.76
C VAL A 321 13.46 -34.01 17.72
N GLY A 322 12.81 -33.96 18.86
CA GLY A 322 11.42 -33.45 18.95
C GLY A 322 10.43 -34.50 19.47
N PRO A 323 9.13 -34.13 19.58
CA PRO A 323 8.51 -32.87 19.12
C PRO A 323 9.05 -31.61 19.81
N ILE A 324 9.57 -30.67 19.00
CA ILE A 324 10.07 -29.37 19.48
C ILE A 324 9.03 -28.31 19.17
N ALA A 325 8.60 -27.54 20.16
CA ALA A 325 7.75 -26.38 19.95
C ALA A 325 8.57 -25.22 19.36
N ASP A 326 8.14 -24.65 18.24
CA ASP A 326 8.76 -23.50 17.61
C ASP A 326 7.73 -22.61 16.91
N ARG A 327 7.55 -21.38 17.37
CA ARG A 327 6.72 -20.33 16.74
C ARG A 327 5.31 -20.78 16.33
N GLY A 328 4.60 -21.46 17.24
CA GLY A 328 3.21 -21.88 17.01
C GLY A 328 3.06 -23.22 16.25
N GLU A 329 4.15 -23.94 16.06
CA GLU A 329 4.18 -25.27 15.46
C GLU A 329 5.00 -26.24 16.31
N TYR A 330 4.78 -27.53 16.10
CA TYR A 330 5.68 -28.58 16.58
C TYR A 330 6.45 -29.16 15.41
N ARG A 331 7.73 -29.50 15.65
CA ARG A 331 8.63 -30.10 14.67
C ARG A 331 9.24 -31.40 15.17
N LEU A 332 9.27 -32.40 14.29
CA LEU A 332 10.16 -33.57 14.39
C LEU A 332 11.26 -33.40 13.36
N ILE A 333 12.51 -33.39 13.79
CA ILE A 333 13.66 -33.14 12.92
C ILE A 333 14.56 -34.37 12.92
N LYS A 334 14.65 -35.07 11.79
CA LYS A 334 15.56 -36.19 11.57
C LYS A 334 16.86 -35.68 10.96
N ILE A 335 17.93 -35.78 11.70
CA ILE A 335 19.26 -35.35 11.28
C ILE A 335 19.81 -36.32 10.27
N ARG A 336 20.18 -35.85 9.10
CA ARG A 336 20.81 -36.62 8.05
C ARG A 336 22.33 -36.46 8.04
N GLN A 337 22.80 -35.26 8.31
CA GLN A 337 24.22 -34.92 8.38
C GLN A 337 24.42 -33.67 9.22
N ALA A 338 25.47 -33.64 10.04
CA ALA A 338 26.00 -32.46 10.67
C ALA A 338 27.30 -32.04 9.98
N SER A 339 27.47 -30.78 9.71
CA SER A 339 28.63 -30.19 9.04
C SER A 339 28.94 -28.79 9.58
N SER A 340 30.08 -28.24 9.15
CA SER A 340 30.40 -26.84 9.41
C SER A 340 29.85 -25.95 8.29
N ALA A 341 29.14 -24.91 8.63
CA ALA A 341 28.67 -23.90 7.66
C ALA A 341 29.84 -23.05 7.16
N ALA A 342 29.72 -22.55 5.93
CA ALA A 342 30.71 -21.66 5.34
C ALA A 342 30.83 -20.33 6.11
N GLN A 343 29.72 -19.86 6.71
CA GLN A 343 29.70 -18.68 7.55
C GLN A 343 29.01 -18.98 8.89
N PRO A 344 29.54 -18.43 10.02
CA PRO A 344 28.91 -18.61 11.32
C PRO A 344 27.63 -17.78 11.42
N VAL A 345 26.72 -18.20 12.30
CA VAL A 345 25.68 -17.37 12.86
C VAL A 345 26.17 -16.77 14.19
N ALA A 346 25.70 -15.58 14.53
CA ALA A 346 26.05 -14.89 15.76
C ALA A 346 24.86 -14.77 16.70
N ARG A 347 25.12 -14.69 17.99
CA ARG A 347 24.14 -14.28 19.01
C ARG A 347 24.63 -13.02 19.70
N ALA A 348 23.76 -12.05 19.87
CA ALA A 348 24.09 -10.80 20.53
C ALA A 348 22.93 -10.26 21.35
N SER A 349 23.27 -9.38 22.30
CA SER A 349 22.30 -8.50 22.97
C SER A 349 22.62 -7.05 22.60
N HIS A 350 21.57 -6.19 22.49
CA HIS A 350 21.80 -4.78 22.19
C HIS A 350 20.99 -3.83 23.07
N ILE A 351 21.48 -2.60 23.15
CA ILE A 351 20.77 -1.44 23.69
C ILE A 351 20.64 -0.43 22.57
N LEU A 352 19.41 -0.18 22.09
CA LEU A 352 19.12 0.81 21.05
C LEU A 352 18.77 2.15 21.70
N LEU A 353 19.45 3.21 21.27
CA LEU A 353 19.19 4.59 21.64
C LEU A 353 18.76 5.37 20.42
N ARG A 354 17.48 5.75 20.35
CA ARG A 354 16.93 6.52 19.23
C ARG A 354 17.23 8.01 19.41
N PHE A 355 17.42 8.72 18.29
CA PHE A 355 17.57 10.18 18.24
C PHE A 355 16.93 10.76 16.99
N ASN A 356 16.59 12.04 17.05
CA ASN A 356 16.15 12.78 15.87
C ASN A 356 17.39 13.34 15.15
N PRO A 357 17.72 12.86 13.93
CA PRO A 357 18.93 13.30 13.21
C PRO A 357 18.90 14.78 12.81
N ALA A 358 17.71 15.41 12.75
CA ALA A 358 17.55 16.83 12.47
C ALA A 358 17.87 17.74 13.68
N SER A 359 17.94 17.17 14.89
CA SER A 359 18.21 17.90 16.13
C SER A 359 19.64 17.64 16.61
N ARG A 360 20.54 18.61 16.46
CA ARG A 360 21.93 18.50 16.95
C ARG A 360 22.01 18.26 18.46
N ASP A 361 21.11 18.88 19.22
CA ASP A 361 21.03 18.74 20.67
C ASP A 361 20.63 17.31 21.08
N ASP A 362 19.65 16.72 20.38
CA ASP A 362 19.19 15.35 20.64
C ASP A 362 20.31 14.33 20.32
N VAL A 363 20.98 14.50 19.18
CA VAL A 363 22.13 13.68 18.80
C VAL A 363 23.25 13.73 19.86
N GLN A 364 23.53 14.92 20.40
CA GLN A 364 24.57 15.10 21.43
C GLN A 364 24.17 14.42 22.74
N LYS A 365 22.94 14.60 23.21
CA LYS A 365 22.39 13.95 24.41
C LYS A 365 22.45 12.42 24.34
N VAL A 366 22.08 11.86 23.17
CA VAL A 366 22.08 10.41 22.98
C VAL A 366 23.51 9.86 22.90
N LYS A 367 24.46 10.60 22.35
CA LYS A 367 25.89 10.24 22.40
C LYS A 367 26.40 10.21 23.84
N GLU A 368 26.09 11.23 24.65
CA GLU A 368 26.48 11.29 26.06
C GLU A 368 25.86 10.15 26.86
N LEU A 369 24.56 9.85 26.63
CA LEU A 369 23.89 8.70 27.24
C LEU A 369 24.55 7.38 26.83
N SER A 370 24.93 7.21 25.58
CA SER A 370 25.61 6.00 25.11
C SER A 370 26.96 5.79 25.79
N MET A 371 27.74 6.86 25.97
CA MET A 371 29.01 6.81 26.72
C MET A 371 28.80 6.52 28.20
N PHE A 372 27.76 7.10 28.81
CA PHE A 372 27.40 6.81 30.18
C PHE A 372 27.06 5.33 30.37
N ILE A 373 26.21 4.75 29.49
CA ILE A 373 25.86 3.33 29.54
C ILE A 373 27.10 2.46 29.35
N TYR A 374 27.97 2.82 28.41
CA TYR A 374 29.20 2.07 28.16
C TYR A 374 30.12 2.05 29.41
N LYS A 375 30.26 3.18 30.12
CA LYS A 375 31.01 3.26 31.39
C LYS A 375 30.37 2.38 32.49
N GLN A 376 29.04 2.35 32.57
CA GLN A 376 28.33 1.49 33.51
C GLN A 376 28.59 0.00 33.23
N LEU A 377 28.64 -0.39 31.97
CA LEU A 377 29.00 -1.75 31.54
C LEU A 377 30.45 -2.11 31.92
N GLN A 378 31.38 -1.18 31.76
CA GLN A 378 32.77 -1.35 32.19
C GLN A 378 32.93 -1.43 33.71
N ALA A 379 32.05 -0.78 34.45
CA ALA A 379 31.97 -0.87 35.93
C ALA A 379 31.31 -2.15 36.42
N GLY A 380 30.94 -3.08 35.51
CA GLY A 380 30.41 -4.40 35.87
C GLY A 380 28.89 -4.48 36.05
N ILE A 381 28.14 -3.43 35.72
CA ILE A 381 26.68 -3.50 35.74
C ILE A 381 26.21 -4.45 34.65
N PRO A 382 25.32 -5.43 34.96
CA PRO A 382 24.86 -6.40 33.99
C PRO A 382 24.19 -5.74 32.77
N PHE A 383 24.54 -6.21 31.58
CA PHE A 383 24.03 -5.69 30.30
C PHE A 383 22.50 -5.71 30.24
N GLU A 384 21.92 -6.78 30.75
CA GLU A 384 20.48 -7.04 30.75
C GLU A 384 19.70 -5.98 31.58
N VAL A 385 20.31 -5.49 32.66
CA VAL A 385 19.72 -4.44 33.52
C VAL A 385 19.68 -3.11 32.76
N LEU A 386 20.77 -2.77 32.10
CA LEU A 386 20.85 -1.53 31.30
C LEU A 386 19.99 -1.60 30.03
N ALA A 387 19.90 -2.76 29.39
CA ALA A 387 19.03 -2.96 28.23
C ALA A 387 17.55 -2.76 28.62
N LYS A 388 17.08 -3.36 29.71
CA LYS A 388 15.72 -3.16 30.22
C LYS A 388 15.40 -1.71 30.56
N LYS A 389 16.41 -0.97 31.03
CA LYS A 389 16.24 0.42 31.48
C LYS A 389 16.30 1.45 30.34
N TYR A 390 17.18 1.25 29.39
CA TYR A 390 17.54 2.30 28.43
C TYR A 390 17.24 1.95 26.97
N SER A 391 17.02 0.67 26.62
CA SER A 391 16.80 0.31 25.23
C SER A 391 15.45 0.80 24.71
N ALA A 392 15.47 1.47 23.58
CA ALA A 392 14.28 1.90 22.84
C ALA A 392 13.73 0.81 21.90
N ASP A 393 14.29 -0.42 21.96
CA ASP A 393 13.76 -1.60 21.27
C ASP A 393 12.92 -2.45 22.26
N PRO A 394 11.59 -2.32 22.25
CA PRO A 394 10.75 -3.05 23.21
C PRO A 394 10.78 -4.56 23.00
N GLY A 395 11.08 -5.03 21.78
CA GLY A 395 11.10 -6.45 21.42
C GLY A 395 12.22 -7.21 22.12
N SER A 396 13.41 -6.62 22.24
CA SER A 396 14.57 -7.24 22.92
C SER A 396 14.77 -6.74 24.33
N ALA A 397 14.38 -5.49 24.66
CA ALA A 397 14.60 -4.88 25.96
C ALA A 397 14.05 -5.72 27.12
N ILE A 398 12.83 -6.27 26.98
CA ILE A 398 12.19 -7.13 27.98
C ILE A 398 13.03 -8.37 28.28
N ASN A 399 13.76 -8.88 27.30
CA ASN A 399 14.65 -10.03 27.37
C ASN A 399 16.12 -9.63 27.59
N GLY A 400 16.37 -8.45 28.19
CA GLY A 400 17.73 -7.99 28.47
C GLY A 400 18.53 -7.60 27.22
N GLY A 401 17.84 -7.27 26.13
CA GLY A 401 18.43 -6.86 24.86
C GLY A 401 18.78 -8.01 23.91
N ASP A 402 18.52 -9.27 24.28
CA ASP A 402 18.86 -10.45 23.45
C ASP A 402 18.04 -10.47 22.16
N VAL A 403 18.74 -10.45 21.03
CA VAL A 403 18.15 -10.52 19.67
C VAL A 403 18.18 -11.96 19.11
N GLY A 404 18.65 -12.93 19.89
CA GLY A 404 18.79 -14.32 19.50
C GLY A 404 19.94 -14.55 18.51
N TRP A 405 19.90 -15.72 17.83
CA TRP A 405 20.84 -16.09 16.80
C TRP A 405 20.45 -15.49 15.45
N PHE A 406 21.41 -15.00 14.67
CA PHE A 406 21.17 -14.41 13.36
C PHE A 406 22.35 -14.62 12.41
N SER A 407 22.02 -14.69 11.10
CA SER A 407 23.03 -14.68 10.03
C SER A 407 23.44 -13.25 9.72
N LYS A 408 24.58 -13.09 9.03
CA LYS A 408 25.14 -11.78 8.69
C LYS A 408 24.18 -10.90 7.89
N GLU A 409 23.35 -11.51 7.05
CA GLU A 409 22.40 -10.84 6.14
C GLU A 409 21.11 -10.39 6.83
N ARG A 410 20.83 -10.92 8.03
CA ARG A 410 19.56 -10.66 8.72
C ARG A 410 19.51 -9.32 9.45
N MET A 411 20.67 -8.78 9.79
CA MET A 411 20.79 -7.50 10.48
C MET A 411 21.32 -6.42 9.54
N VAL A 412 21.07 -5.14 9.88
CA VAL A 412 21.60 -4.01 9.10
C VAL A 412 23.13 -4.05 9.03
N PRO A 413 23.73 -3.67 7.89
CA PRO A 413 25.16 -3.90 7.60
C PRO A 413 26.12 -3.42 8.69
N ALA A 414 25.91 -2.23 9.26
CA ALA A 414 26.76 -1.68 10.29
C ALA A 414 26.71 -2.49 11.60
N PHE A 415 25.53 -2.98 11.99
CA PHE A 415 25.37 -3.84 13.15
C PHE A 415 26.06 -5.19 12.93
N SER A 416 25.79 -5.82 11.78
CA SER A 416 26.41 -7.11 11.41
C SER A 416 27.94 -6.99 11.36
N ALA A 417 28.49 -5.97 10.72
CA ALA A 417 29.93 -5.78 10.65
C ALA A 417 30.55 -5.67 12.04
N ALA A 418 29.93 -4.94 12.96
CA ALA A 418 30.42 -4.79 14.32
C ALA A 418 30.41 -6.12 15.10
N VAL A 419 29.33 -6.92 14.96
CA VAL A 419 29.20 -8.20 15.65
C VAL A 419 30.16 -9.24 15.11
N PHE A 420 30.20 -9.43 13.77
CA PHE A 420 31.00 -10.49 13.15
C PHE A 420 32.52 -10.21 13.14
N SER A 421 32.95 -8.99 13.46
CA SER A 421 34.37 -8.65 13.68
C SER A 421 34.80 -8.76 15.14
N ALA A 422 33.88 -8.96 16.08
CA ALA A 422 34.15 -9.00 17.51
C ALA A 422 34.31 -10.45 18.02
N ARG A 423 34.81 -10.60 19.25
CA ARG A 423 34.90 -11.90 19.94
C ARG A 423 33.70 -12.12 20.84
N PRO A 424 33.32 -13.38 21.14
CA PRO A 424 32.34 -13.67 22.18
C PRO A 424 32.69 -12.99 23.50
N GLY A 425 31.72 -12.41 24.17
CA GLY A 425 31.89 -11.64 25.41
C GLY A 425 32.21 -10.15 25.19
N ALA A 426 32.61 -9.74 23.99
CA ALA A 426 32.96 -8.35 23.71
C ALA A 426 31.72 -7.44 23.72
N ILE A 427 31.88 -6.23 24.22
CA ILE A 427 30.93 -5.13 24.10
C ILE A 427 31.45 -4.18 23.04
N VAL A 428 30.72 -3.98 21.99
CA VAL A 428 31.06 -3.12 20.85
C VAL A 428 30.09 -1.96 20.72
N GLY A 429 30.58 -0.85 20.22
CA GLY A 429 29.77 0.34 20.00
C GLY A 429 30.29 1.57 20.74
N PRO A 430 29.57 2.70 20.64
CA PRO A 430 28.28 2.83 19.95
C PRO A 430 28.37 2.68 18.42
N VAL A 431 27.50 1.84 17.84
CA VAL A 431 27.38 1.60 16.40
C VAL A 431 26.18 2.38 15.86
N GLN A 432 26.40 3.24 14.89
CA GLN A 432 25.31 4.02 14.30
C GLN A 432 24.64 3.25 13.15
N THR A 433 23.31 3.22 13.18
CA THR A 433 22.47 2.67 12.11
C THR A 433 21.34 3.65 11.80
N GLN A 434 20.49 3.31 10.82
CA GLN A 434 19.27 4.08 10.54
C GLN A 434 18.25 4.10 11.71
N PHE A 435 18.37 3.20 12.69
CA PHE A 435 17.45 3.10 13.83
C PHE A 435 17.94 3.90 15.05
N GLY A 436 19.23 4.26 15.11
CA GLY A 436 19.85 4.96 16.23
C GLY A 436 21.28 4.49 16.52
N LEU A 437 21.72 4.73 17.76
CA LEU A 437 22.99 4.22 18.28
C LEU A 437 22.76 2.89 19.00
N HIS A 438 23.59 1.91 18.72
CA HIS A 438 23.55 0.59 19.36
C HIS A 438 24.80 0.36 20.20
N ILE A 439 24.60 -0.11 21.43
CA ILE A 439 25.64 -0.75 22.23
C ILE A 439 25.35 -2.24 22.17
N ILE A 440 26.32 -3.05 21.76
CA ILE A 440 26.10 -4.46 21.44
C ILE A 440 27.02 -5.34 22.27
N LYS A 441 26.50 -6.37 22.90
CA LYS A 441 27.26 -7.44 23.56
C LYS A 441 27.16 -8.69 22.70
N VAL A 442 28.28 -9.12 22.17
CA VAL A 442 28.37 -10.38 21.41
C VAL A 442 28.41 -11.56 22.39
N THR A 443 27.44 -12.47 22.31
CA THR A 443 27.31 -13.57 23.26
C THR A 443 27.80 -14.92 22.74
N GLY A 444 27.85 -15.11 21.41
CA GLY A 444 28.36 -16.35 20.85
C GLY A 444 28.36 -16.39 19.33
N PHE A 445 29.08 -17.41 18.80
CA PHE A 445 29.05 -17.83 17.40
C PHE A 445 28.81 -19.32 17.31
N ASP A 446 28.12 -19.76 16.28
CA ASP A 446 27.92 -21.16 15.94
C ASP A 446 28.10 -21.38 14.43
N GLN A 447 28.84 -22.42 14.06
CA GLN A 447 29.05 -22.81 12.66
C GLN A 447 28.37 -24.14 12.33
N THR A 448 27.60 -24.71 13.26
CA THR A 448 26.93 -25.98 13.01
C THR A 448 25.83 -25.82 11.97
N ALA A 449 25.90 -26.61 10.92
CA ALA A 449 24.86 -26.74 9.90
C ALA A 449 24.34 -28.19 9.92
N LEU A 450 23.03 -28.35 9.99
CA LEU A 450 22.34 -29.64 10.01
C LEU A 450 21.54 -29.83 8.73
N LEU A 451 21.90 -30.87 7.96
CA LEU A 451 21.05 -31.31 6.86
C LEU A 451 19.97 -32.23 7.44
N CYS A 452 18.72 -31.88 7.28
CA CYS A 452 17.60 -32.52 7.95
C CYS A 452 16.45 -32.86 7.02
N SER A 453 15.64 -33.83 7.45
CA SER A 453 14.26 -34.04 7.03
C SER A 453 13.36 -33.67 8.21
N GLU A 454 12.30 -32.88 7.98
CA GLU A 454 11.43 -32.42 9.05
C GLU A 454 9.96 -32.70 8.80
N ILE A 455 9.23 -33.02 9.86
CA ILE A 455 7.77 -33.03 9.91
C ILE A 455 7.34 -31.85 10.77
N VAL A 456 6.48 -31.02 10.19
CA VAL A 456 5.92 -29.82 10.84
C VAL A 456 4.43 -30.04 11.04
N ARG A 457 3.94 -29.74 12.23
CA ARG A 457 2.51 -29.65 12.56
C ARG A 457 2.20 -28.30 13.14
N ASN A 458 1.31 -27.56 12.50
CA ASN A 458 0.81 -26.29 13.01
C ASN A 458 -0.11 -26.55 14.20
N ILE A 459 0.07 -25.80 15.28
CA ILE A 459 -0.84 -25.85 16.42
C ILE A 459 -2.05 -24.96 16.03
N ARG A 460 -3.20 -25.61 15.78
CA ARG A 460 -4.44 -24.94 15.43
C ARG A 460 -5.46 -25.10 16.56
N PRO A 461 -6.38 -24.12 16.74
CA PRO A 461 -7.50 -24.27 17.65
C PRO A 461 -8.36 -25.47 17.25
N SER A 462 -8.65 -26.36 18.18
CA SER A 462 -9.60 -27.45 17.98
C SER A 462 -11.04 -26.92 17.95
N SER A 463 -11.97 -27.72 17.48
CA SER A 463 -13.41 -27.39 17.50
C SER A 463 -13.89 -27.06 18.92
N GLU A 464 -13.33 -27.71 19.95
CA GLU A 464 -13.65 -27.40 21.36
C GLU A 464 -13.20 -25.99 21.75
N THR A 465 -12.00 -25.58 21.35
CA THR A 465 -11.47 -24.22 21.58
C THR A 465 -12.31 -23.19 20.82
N VAL A 466 -12.62 -23.44 19.54
CA VAL A 466 -13.47 -22.56 18.73
C VAL A 466 -14.85 -22.37 19.37
N GLU A 467 -15.51 -23.45 19.78
CA GLU A 467 -16.82 -23.39 20.42
C GLU A 467 -16.79 -22.74 21.82
N SER A 468 -15.68 -22.85 22.54
CA SER A 468 -15.48 -22.14 23.80
C SER A 468 -15.45 -20.63 23.59
N GLU A 469 -14.64 -20.16 22.62
CA GLU A 469 -14.53 -18.73 22.31
C GLU A 469 -15.85 -18.19 21.71
N ARG A 470 -16.54 -18.97 20.88
CA ARG A 470 -17.86 -18.61 20.35
C ARG A 470 -18.87 -18.39 21.49
N ARG A 471 -18.92 -19.31 22.49
CA ARG A 471 -19.81 -19.16 23.67
C ARG A 471 -19.49 -17.90 24.46
N GLN A 472 -18.19 -17.57 24.65
CA GLN A 472 -17.79 -16.34 25.34
C GLN A 472 -18.26 -15.09 24.58
N ALA A 473 -18.08 -15.06 23.25
CA ALA A 473 -18.54 -13.98 22.40
C ALA A 473 -20.08 -13.82 22.43
N MET A 474 -20.84 -14.92 22.41
CA MET A 474 -22.31 -14.91 22.53
C MET A 474 -22.77 -14.43 23.92
N ALA A 475 -22.13 -14.89 24.98
CA ALA A 475 -22.44 -14.42 26.33
C ALA A 475 -22.16 -12.93 26.50
N PHE A 476 -21.07 -12.44 25.89
CA PHE A 476 -20.80 -11.01 25.86
C PHE A 476 -21.85 -10.23 25.05
N GLN A 477 -22.29 -10.75 23.91
CA GLN A 477 -23.34 -10.12 23.08
C GLN A 477 -24.63 -9.94 23.88
N LEU A 478 -25.07 -10.99 24.60
CA LEU A 478 -26.26 -10.94 25.43
C LEU A 478 -26.14 -9.86 26.50
N ASN A 479 -25.03 -9.85 27.25
CA ASN A 479 -24.76 -8.84 28.26
C ASN A 479 -24.69 -7.42 27.67
N ALA A 480 -24.11 -7.26 26.49
CA ALA A 480 -23.98 -5.97 25.80
C ALA A 480 -25.35 -5.42 25.38
N LYS A 481 -26.28 -6.29 24.96
CA LYS A 481 -27.68 -5.91 24.66
C LYS A 481 -28.45 -5.49 25.92
N GLU A 482 -28.21 -6.12 27.05
CA GLU A 482 -28.94 -5.85 28.30
C GLU A 482 -28.35 -4.66 29.09
N LYS A 483 -27.03 -4.61 29.25
CA LYS A 483 -26.32 -3.69 30.17
C LYS A 483 -25.53 -2.57 29.47
N GLY A 484 -25.49 -2.63 28.12
CA GLY A 484 -24.72 -1.74 27.29
C GLY A 484 -23.29 -2.25 27.03
N PHE A 485 -22.77 -1.90 25.86
CA PHE A 485 -21.51 -2.40 25.32
C PHE A 485 -20.29 -2.13 26.24
N ASP A 486 -20.09 -0.87 26.63
CA ASP A 486 -18.92 -0.45 27.42
C ASP A 486 -18.93 -1.05 28.85
N LYS A 487 -20.10 -1.08 29.48
CA LYS A 487 -20.25 -1.67 30.82
C LYS A 487 -19.98 -3.18 30.80
N SER A 488 -20.44 -3.86 29.77
CA SER A 488 -20.21 -5.30 29.61
C SER A 488 -18.75 -5.61 29.32
N ALA A 489 -18.06 -4.79 28.50
CA ALA A 489 -16.64 -4.93 28.24
C ALA A 489 -15.82 -4.73 29.53
N ALA A 490 -16.10 -3.70 30.30
CA ALA A 490 -15.44 -3.44 31.57
C ALA A 490 -15.65 -4.59 32.58
N SER A 491 -16.88 -5.10 32.69
CA SER A 491 -17.21 -6.23 33.59
C SER A 491 -16.50 -7.52 33.20
N ALA A 492 -16.34 -7.77 31.89
CA ALA A 492 -15.63 -8.92 31.34
C ALA A 492 -14.12 -8.71 31.23
N LYS A 493 -13.60 -7.53 31.60
CA LYS A 493 -12.18 -7.13 31.44
C LYS A 493 -11.69 -7.22 30.00
N LEU A 494 -12.58 -6.94 29.02
CA LEU A 494 -12.27 -6.95 27.60
C LEU A 494 -11.91 -5.55 27.14
N VAL A 495 -10.97 -5.47 26.20
CA VAL A 495 -10.53 -4.20 25.61
C VAL A 495 -11.51 -3.79 24.50
N VAL A 496 -12.04 -2.57 24.60
CA VAL A 496 -12.79 -1.95 23.52
C VAL A 496 -11.81 -1.28 22.55
N ASN A 497 -11.74 -1.78 21.35
CA ASN A 497 -10.91 -1.28 20.29
C ASN A 497 -11.73 -0.38 19.35
N LYS A 498 -11.06 0.55 18.67
CA LYS A 498 -11.67 1.43 17.67
C LYS A 498 -11.22 1.04 16.28
N SER A 499 -12.16 0.90 15.35
CA SER A 499 -11.86 0.54 13.96
C SER A 499 -11.12 1.64 13.19
N GLY A 500 -11.18 2.90 13.68
CA GLY A 500 -10.94 4.04 12.82
C GLY A 500 -12.05 4.21 11.79
N GLU A 501 -11.82 5.06 10.80
CA GLU A 501 -12.76 5.26 9.69
C GLU A 501 -12.43 4.27 8.57
N PHE A 502 -13.46 3.57 8.06
CA PHE A 502 -13.30 2.58 6.99
C PHE A 502 -14.43 2.64 5.96
N GLY A 503 -14.10 2.36 4.72
CA GLY A 503 -15.04 2.21 3.62
C GLY A 503 -15.52 0.76 3.47
N ARG A 504 -16.53 0.54 2.61
CA ARG A 504 -17.12 -0.80 2.41
C ARG A 504 -16.10 -1.84 1.94
N ARG A 505 -15.13 -1.42 1.13
CA ARG A 505 -14.10 -2.27 0.52
C ARG A 505 -12.68 -1.84 0.91
N THR A 506 -12.50 -1.46 2.18
CA THR A 506 -11.18 -1.09 2.70
C THR A 506 -10.83 -1.96 3.90
N PRO A 507 -9.57 -2.35 4.07
CA PRO A 507 -9.13 -3.03 5.28
C PRO A 507 -9.39 -2.16 6.51
N ILE A 508 -9.86 -2.80 7.58
CA ILE A 508 -10.10 -2.14 8.87
C ILE A 508 -8.85 -2.30 9.72
N ALA A 509 -8.39 -1.20 10.34
CA ALA A 509 -7.21 -1.23 11.20
C ALA A 509 -7.33 -2.34 12.27
N GLN A 510 -6.27 -3.12 12.47
CA GLN A 510 -6.15 -4.26 13.40
C GLN A 510 -6.97 -5.51 13.03
N ILE A 511 -7.97 -5.40 12.14
CA ILE A 511 -8.83 -6.52 11.74
C ILE A 511 -8.38 -7.10 10.40
N GLY A 512 -8.12 -6.25 9.43
CA GLY A 512 -7.99 -6.58 8.01
C GLY A 512 -9.32 -6.41 7.28
N TYR A 513 -9.45 -7.04 6.12
CA TYR A 513 -10.69 -7.02 5.37
C TYR A 513 -11.65 -8.14 5.81
N SER A 514 -12.94 -7.80 5.92
CA SER A 514 -14.01 -8.77 6.21
C SER A 514 -15.33 -8.30 5.62
N ASP A 515 -15.84 -9.05 4.64
CA ASP A 515 -17.16 -8.79 4.03
C ASP A 515 -18.29 -8.81 5.06
N LYS A 516 -18.24 -9.71 6.05
CA LYS A 516 -19.25 -9.83 7.10
C LYS A 516 -19.32 -8.57 7.96
N ILE A 517 -18.15 -8.01 8.30
CA ILE A 517 -18.06 -6.76 9.07
C ILE A 517 -18.53 -5.58 8.22
N ALA A 518 -18.11 -5.50 6.98
CA ALA A 518 -18.54 -4.46 6.05
C ALA A 518 -20.08 -4.54 5.83
N ALA A 519 -20.63 -5.72 5.61
CA ALA A 519 -22.06 -5.92 5.43
C ALA A 519 -22.87 -5.43 6.64
N PHE A 520 -22.45 -5.77 7.86
CA PHE A 520 -23.06 -5.24 9.07
C PHE A 520 -22.95 -3.71 9.12
N ALA A 521 -21.74 -3.17 9.04
CA ALA A 521 -21.49 -1.76 9.29
C ALA A 521 -22.21 -0.83 8.29
N PHE A 522 -22.35 -1.26 7.02
CA PHE A 522 -23.03 -0.47 5.99
C PHE A 522 -24.53 -0.63 5.96
N LYS A 523 -25.10 -1.59 6.72
CA LYS A 523 -26.54 -1.79 6.89
C LYS A 523 -27.05 -1.19 8.22
N ALA A 524 -26.24 -1.19 9.26
CA ALA A 524 -26.59 -0.79 10.62
C ALA A 524 -26.86 0.72 10.76
N ALA A 525 -27.65 1.07 11.77
CA ALA A 525 -27.78 2.43 12.29
C ALA A 525 -26.69 2.69 13.36
N GLU A 526 -26.43 3.98 13.66
CA GLU A 526 -25.54 4.35 14.76
C GLU A 526 -26.08 3.83 16.09
N GLY A 527 -25.21 3.21 16.87
CA GLY A 527 -25.55 2.56 18.13
C GLY A 527 -25.89 1.07 18.01
N ASP A 528 -26.15 0.56 16.80
CA ASP A 528 -26.48 -0.85 16.60
C ASP A 528 -25.30 -1.76 16.95
N LEU A 529 -25.66 -2.92 17.54
CA LEU A 529 -24.72 -4.02 17.82
C LEU A 529 -24.82 -5.07 16.73
N SER A 530 -23.67 -5.60 16.31
CA SER A 530 -23.64 -6.75 15.40
C SER A 530 -24.11 -8.04 16.09
N ASP A 531 -24.41 -9.04 15.30
CA ASP A 531 -24.27 -10.41 15.76
C ASP A 531 -22.78 -10.75 15.96
N VAL A 532 -22.50 -11.91 16.56
CA VAL A 532 -21.12 -12.40 16.67
C VAL A 532 -20.61 -12.71 15.27
N ILE A 533 -19.60 -11.96 14.84
CA ILE A 533 -19.01 -12.09 13.50
C ILE A 533 -17.78 -12.99 13.59
N GLU A 534 -17.85 -14.14 12.94
CA GLU A 534 -16.76 -15.10 12.87
C GLU A 534 -15.83 -14.79 11.69
N THR A 535 -14.53 -14.77 11.98
CA THR A 535 -13.43 -14.64 11.02
C THR A 535 -12.39 -15.73 11.28
N GLU A 536 -11.41 -15.88 10.40
CA GLU A 536 -10.28 -16.81 10.60
C GLU A 536 -9.45 -16.50 11.87
N LYS A 537 -9.40 -15.23 12.28
CA LYS A 537 -8.61 -14.76 13.45
C LYS A 537 -9.37 -14.92 14.78
N GLY A 538 -10.70 -15.01 14.73
CA GLY A 538 -11.55 -15.08 15.92
C GLY A 538 -12.92 -14.46 15.72
N PHE A 539 -13.57 -14.16 16.84
CA PHE A 539 -14.91 -13.60 16.86
C PHE A 539 -14.88 -12.12 17.23
N TYR A 540 -15.71 -11.36 16.54
CA TYR A 540 -15.88 -9.92 16.76
C TYR A 540 -17.30 -9.61 17.16
N LEU A 541 -17.49 -8.74 18.14
CA LEU A 541 -18.74 -8.04 18.38
C LEU A 541 -18.49 -6.55 18.18
N MET A 542 -19.30 -5.93 17.32
CA MET A 542 -19.11 -4.53 16.92
C MET A 542 -20.32 -3.68 17.32
N ARG A 543 -20.05 -2.41 17.63
CA ARG A 543 -21.05 -1.35 17.78
C ARG A 543 -20.73 -0.24 16.78
N LEU A 544 -21.67 0.08 15.90
CA LEU A 544 -21.49 1.20 14.97
C LEU A 544 -21.52 2.52 15.72
N THR A 545 -20.48 3.35 15.58
CA THR A 545 -20.36 4.62 16.30
C THR A 545 -20.53 5.85 15.42
N ALA A 546 -20.28 5.73 14.11
CA ALA A 546 -20.53 6.79 13.17
C ALA A 546 -20.79 6.26 11.76
N LYS A 547 -21.68 6.98 11.06
CA LYS A 547 -22.08 6.72 9.69
C LYS A 547 -21.88 7.97 8.84
N ASN A 548 -21.14 7.86 7.75
CA ASN A 548 -20.98 8.92 6.78
C ASN A 548 -21.35 8.42 5.38
N ASP A 549 -22.53 8.80 4.90
CA ASP A 549 -23.01 8.46 3.56
C ASP A 549 -22.90 9.65 2.58
N VAL A 550 -22.42 10.80 3.04
CA VAL A 550 -22.46 12.08 2.29
C VAL A 550 -21.33 12.18 1.24
N GLY A 551 -20.37 11.27 1.23
CA GLY A 551 -19.23 11.30 0.29
C GLY A 551 -18.18 12.37 0.59
N TYR A 552 -18.23 13.00 1.77
CA TYR A 552 -17.25 13.96 2.26
C TYR A 552 -16.87 13.65 3.71
N ARG A 553 -15.61 13.91 4.06
CA ARG A 553 -15.15 13.75 5.44
C ARG A 553 -15.94 14.66 6.38
N LEU A 554 -16.49 14.09 7.44
CA LEU A 554 -17.21 14.88 8.46
C LEU A 554 -16.25 15.86 9.14
N LEU A 555 -16.77 17.01 9.49
CA LEU A 555 -16.03 18.06 10.20
C LEU A 555 -15.86 17.69 11.67
N ASP A 556 -15.06 16.62 11.91
CA ASP A 556 -14.71 16.12 13.24
C ASP A 556 -13.62 16.98 13.90
N LYS A 557 -13.25 16.62 15.14
CA LYS A 557 -12.24 17.34 15.92
C LYS A 557 -10.89 17.43 15.20
N ASP A 558 -10.47 16.34 14.53
CA ASP A 558 -9.16 16.28 13.87
C ASP A 558 -9.15 17.14 12.60
N LEU A 559 -10.22 17.10 11.80
CA LEU A 559 -10.35 17.93 10.62
C LEU A 559 -10.47 19.42 11.00
N LYS A 560 -11.24 19.74 12.07
CA LYS A 560 -11.29 21.10 12.62
C LYS A 560 -9.91 21.61 13.04
N ALA A 561 -9.11 20.76 13.71
CA ALA A 561 -7.76 21.14 14.12
C ALA A 561 -6.84 21.39 12.90
N MET A 562 -6.94 20.57 11.87
CA MET A 562 -6.18 20.72 10.64
C MET A 562 -6.56 22.02 9.90
N ILE A 563 -7.85 22.28 9.74
CA ILE A 563 -8.34 23.52 9.10
C ILE A 563 -7.95 24.74 9.93
N THR A 564 -8.04 24.64 11.26
CA THR A 564 -7.63 25.73 12.17
C THR A 564 -6.15 26.08 11.95
N ALA A 565 -5.28 25.10 11.88
CA ALA A 565 -3.85 25.32 11.63
C ALA A 565 -3.60 26.01 10.28
N GLU A 566 -4.34 25.63 9.22
CA GLU A 566 -4.22 26.26 7.90
C GLU A 566 -4.74 27.70 7.94
N LEU A 567 -5.89 27.97 8.56
CA LEU A 567 -6.43 29.32 8.70
C LEU A 567 -5.51 30.23 9.54
N VAL A 568 -4.91 29.71 10.60
CA VAL A 568 -3.87 30.44 11.37
C VAL A 568 -2.69 30.80 10.47
N ARG A 569 -2.23 29.86 9.64
CA ARG A 569 -1.15 30.06 8.69
C ARG A 569 -1.50 31.14 7.65
N GLU A 570 -2.71 31.11 7.11
CA GLU A 570 -3.22 32.15 6.19
C GLU A 570 -3.28 33.52 6.86
N LYS A 571 -3.83 33.62 8.08
CA LYS A 571 -3.91 34.90 8.84
C LYS A 571 -2.53 35.44 9.15
N LYS A 572 -1.59 34.61 9.55
CA LYS A 572 -0.18 34.96 9.75
C LYS A 572 0.41 35.51 8.46
N GLY A 573 0.20 34.79 7.34
CA GLY A 573 0.66 35.19 6.01
C GLY A 573 0.14 36.60 5.63
N ALA A 574 -1.15 36.80 5.72
CA ALA A 574 -1.78 38.11 5.42
C ALA A 574 -1.27 39.25 6.33
N SER A 575 -1.07 38.95 7.63
CA SER A 575 -0.46 39.90 8.57
C SER A 575 0.96 40.26 8.20
N LEU A 576 1.76 39.24 7.83
CA LEU A 576 3.15 39.41 7.44
C LEU A 576 3.27 40.20 6.13
N GLU A 577 2.44 39.86 5.14
CA GLU A 577 2.36 40.54 3.86
C GLU A 577 2.04 42.05 4.06
N LYS A 578 1.06 42.35 4.91
CA LYS A 578 0.74 43.74 5.27
C LYS A 578 1.90 44.47 5.96
N LYS A 579 2.54 43.84 6.94
CA LYS A 579 3.70 44.40 7.66
C LYS A 579 4.86 44.70 6.70
N LEU A 580 5.24 43.73 5.84
CA LEU A 580 6.31 43.87 4.87
C LEU A 580 5.97 44.90 3.77
N GLY A 581 4.70 44.92 3.34
CA GLY A 581 4.19 45.94 2.39
C GLY A 581 4.33 47.37 2.92
N ALA A 582 4.08 47.58 4.21
CA ALA A 582 4.22 48.88 4.86
C ALA A 582 5.69 49.35 5.00
N MET A 583 6.66 48.45 4.94
CA MET A 583 8.08 48.80 5.01
C MET A 583 8.65 49.36 3.69
N LYS A 584 7.87 49.26 2.61
CA LYS A 584 8.22 49.82 1.30
C LYS A 584 7.89 51.33 1.27
N GLY A 585 8.82 52.11 0.80
CA GLY A 585 8.66 53.55 0.62
C GLY A 585 9.56 54.08 -0.49
N SER A 586 9.35 55.34 -0.92
CA SER A 586 10.22 55.95 -1.90
C SER A 586 11.63 56.15 -1.31
N GLY A 587 12.65 55.68 -1.98
CA GLY A 587 14.07 55.75 -1.53
C GLY A 587 14.45 54.79 -0.40
N VAL A 588 13.62 53.82 -0.07
CA VAL A 588 13.98 52.75 0.88
C VAL A 588 14.76 51.66 0.14
N THR A 589 15.88 51.17 0.73
CA THR A 589 16.67 50.05 0.23
C THR A 589 16.49 48.82 1.15
N LEU A 590 16.84 47.61 0.65
CA LEU A 590 16.78 46.38 1.47
C LEU A 590 17.68 46.48 2.71
N GLU A 591 18.82 47.12 2.59
CA GLU A 591 19.76 47.35 3.70
C GLU A 591 19.15 48.23 4.80
N LYS A 592 18.44 49.29 4.43
CA LYS A 592 17.69 50.13 5.40
C LYS A 592 16.59 49.37 6.09
N ILE A 593 15.87 48.51 5.35
CA ILE A 593 14.81 47.63 5.94
C ILE A 593 15.43 46.63 6.91
N ALA A 594 16.55 46.02 6.52
CA ALA A 594 17.26 45.05 7.39
C ALA A 594 17.85 45.77 8.63
N ALA A 595 18.42 46.97 8.50
CA ALA A 595 18.96 47.72 9.63
C ALA A 595 17.88 48.13 10.65
N ALA A 596 16.66 48.28 10.21
CA ALA A 596 15.53 48.65 11.09
C ALA A 596 15.04 47.47 11.95
N ASN A 597 15.47 46.23 11.69
CA ASN A 597 15.07 45.05 12.44
C ASN A 597 16.21 44.03 12.53
N ALA A 598 16.67 43.80 13.77
CA ALA A 598 17.83 42.89 14.03
C ALA A 598 17.62 41.45 13.54
N SER A 599 16.39 41.02 13.33
CA SER A 599 16.08 39.66 12.79
C SER A 599 16.17 39.59 11.26
N PHE A 600 16.34 40.73 10.57
CA PHE A 600 16.36 40.76 9.12
C PHE A 600 17.83 40.78 8.62
N HIS A 601 18.04 40.00 7.60
CA HIS A 601 19.34 40.00 6.90
C HIS A 601 19.11 39.98 5.40
N VAL A 602 19.98 40.68 4.67
CA VAL A 602 19.93 40.66 3.20
C VAL A 602 20.73 39.46 2.70
N VAL A 603 20.08 38.58 1.96
CA VAL A 603 20.71 37.52 1.21
C VAL A 603 20.89 37.99 -0.23
N SER A 604 22.11 37.87 -0.75
CA SER A 604 22.45 38.20 -2.15
C SER A 604 22.93 36.94 -2.85
N ALA A 605 22.32 36.65 -3.99
CA ALA A 605 22.70 35.50 -4.80
C ALA A 605 22.73 35.86 -6.29
N ASP A 606 23.67 35.26 -6.98
CA ASP A 606 23.85 35.35 -8.42
C ASP A 606 23.71 33.99 -9.07
N SER A 607 23.43 33.94 -10.37
CA SER A 607 23.26 32.71 -11.13
C SER A 607 22.17 31.79 -10.62
N ILE A 608 21.11 32.34 -9.99
CA ILE A 608 19.94 31.59 -9.55
C ILE A 608 19.28 31.00 -10.78
N ARG A 609 19.12 29.68 -10.80
CA ARG A 609 18.46 28.97 -11.90
C ARG A 609 16.99 28.78 -11.60
N TRP A 610 16.16 29.08 -12.59
CA TRP A 610 14.73 28.85 -12.44
C TRP A 610 14.34 27.37 -12.33
N SER A 611 15.02 26.52 -13.13
CA SER A 611 14.69 25.10 -13.31
C SER A 611 14.63 24.29 -12.02
N ASP A 612 15.57 24.54 -11.11
CA ASP A 612 15.76 23.76 -9.87
C ASP A 612 15.26 24.46 -8.60
N GLY A 613 14.92 25.74 -8.70
CA GLY A 613 14.49 26.54 -7.56
C GLY A 613 15.57 26.75 -6.49
N PHE A 614 16.84 26.46 -6.83
CA PHE A 614 17.96 26.55 -5.91
C PHE A 614 18.58 27.96 -5.93
N ILE A 615 18.74 28.52 -4.75
CA ILE A 615 19.37 29.83 -4.53
C ILE A 615 20.69 29.62 -3.82
N PRO A 616 21.84 29.97 -4.46
CA PRO A 616 23.14 29.85 -3.84
C PRO A 616 23.23 30.60 -2.49
N GLY A 617 23.72 29.90 -1.46
CA GLY A 617 23.82 30.43 -0.10
C GLY A 617 22.53 30.47 0.71
N TYR A 618 21.38 30.09 0.13
CA TYR A 618 20.09 30.06 0.83
C TYR A 618 19.42 28.69 0.83
N GLY A 619 19.37 28.00 -0.30
CA GLY A 619 18.75 26.70 -0.43
C GLY A 619 17.66 26.65 -1.51
N VAL A 620 16.77 25.66 -1.43
CA VAL A 620 15.69 25.47 -2.41
C VAL A 620 14.45 26.24 -1.96
N ASP A 621 14.02 27.22 -2.76
CA ASP A 621 12.76 27.95 -2.57
C ASP A 621 12.12 28.23 -3.95
N ARG A 622 11.33 27.25 -4.43
CA ARG A 622 10.68 27.34 -5.74
C ARG A 622 9.71 28.52 -5.86
N PRO A 623 8.81 28.78 -4.89
CA PRO A 623 7.91 29.95 -4.93
C PRO A 623 8.66 31.26 -5.09
N LEU A 624 9.78 31.43 -4.37
CA LEU A 624 10.60 32.64 -4.43
C LEU A 624 11.25 32.82 -5.80
N VAL A 625 11.87 31.74 -6.34
CA VAL A 625 12.51 31.79 -7.66
C VAL A 625 11.49 31.99 -8.78
N GLU A 626 10.33 31.38 -8.67
CA GLU A 626 9.25 31.56 -9.64
C GLU A 626 8.75 33.01 -9.67
N ALA A 627 8.56 33.61 -8.51
CA ALA A 627 8.16 35.01 -8.42
C ALA A 627 9.22 35.96 -9.03
N MET A 628 10.53 35.66 -8.89
CA MET A 628 11.60 36.47 -9.49
C MET A 628 11.43 36.62 -11.01
N SER A 629 10.84 35.65 -11.68
CA SER A 629 10.66 35.70 -13.14
C SER A 629 9.76 36.85 -13.62
N GLY A 630 8.78 37.23 -12.80
CA GLY A 630 7.81 38.29 -13.06
C GLY A 630 8.18 39.65 -12.49
N LEU A 631 9.31 39.77 -11.74
CA LEU A 631 9.71 41.01 -11.12
C LEU A 631 10.39 41.96 -12.11
N THR A 632 10.21 43.26 -11.87
CA THR A 632 10.94 44.33 -12.57
C THR A 632 12.28 44.56 -11.89
N ALA A 633 13.37 44.48 -12.66
CA ALA A 633 14.73 44.74 -12.14
C ALA A 633 14.87 46.16 -11.60
N GLY A 634 15.67 46.34 -10.54
CA GLY A 634 15.99 47.62 -9.92
C GLY A 634 14.93 48.14 -8.97
N LYS A 635 13.82 47.42 -8.74
CA LYS A 635 12.75 47.81 -7.79
C LYS A 635 12.53 46.72 -6.76
N ILE A 636 12.28 47.15 -5.49
CA ILE A 636 11.88 46.20 -4.43
C ILE A 636 10.47 45.67 -4.74
N SER A 637 10.29 44.38 -4.75
CA SER A 637 9.02 43.71 -5.03
C SER A 637 7.94 44.05 -3.98
N ALA A 638 6.68 43.74 -4.29
CA ALA A 638 5.70 43.45 -3.25
C ALA A 638 6.20 42.23 -2.42
N PRO A 639 5.69 42.02 -1.20
CA PRO A 639 6.01 40.79 -0.47
C PRO A 639 5.71 39.56 -1.33
N VAL A 640 6.71 38.72 -1.49
CA VAL A 640 6.65 37.48 -2.28
C VAL A 640 6.52 36.32 -1.32
N LYS A 641 5.57 35.42 -1.57
CA LYS A 641 5.42 34.20 -0.80
C LYS A 641 6.62 33.28 -1.02
N THR A 642 7.16 32.70 0.04
CA THR A 642 8.26 31.74 0.03
C THR A 642 7.80 30.42 0.64
N THR A 643 8.63 29.40 0.64
CA THR A 643 8.34 28.10 1.27
C THR A 643 8.05 28.27 2.77
N GLU A 644 8.80 29.13 3.47
CA GLU A 644 8.72 29.27 4.93
C GLU A 644 8.01 30.57 5.39
N GLY A 645 7.66 31.46 4.48
CA GLY A 645 7.06 32.75 4.85
C GLY A 645 6.91 33.68 3.66
N TYR A 646 7.52 34.87 3.76
CA TYR A 646 7.53 35.89 2.72
C TYR A 646 8.92 36.49 2.55
N ALA A 647 9.19 37.10 1.39
CA ALA A 647 10.41 37.85 1.14
C ALA A 647 10.12 39.19 0.47
N LEU A 648 10.96 40.18 0.74
CA LEU A 648 11.08 41.37 -0.09
C LEU A 648 12.27 41.16 -1.02
N VAL A 649 12.06 41.28 -2.33
CA VAL A 649 13.07 40.93 -3.34
C VAL A 649 13.43 42.16 -4.17
N LEU A 650 14.71 42.38 -4.34
CA LEU A 650 15.27 43.30 -5.33
C LEU A 650 15.91 42.45 -6.43
N LEU A 651 15.24 42.29 -7.56
CA LEU A 651 15.82 41.68 -8.74
C LEU A 651 16.86 42.64 -9.31
N ARG A 652 18.14 42.22 -9.33
CA ARG A 652 19.24 42.99 -9.89
C ARG A 652 19.35 42.81 -11.42
N GLY A 653 19.02 41.62 -11.90
CA GLY A 653 19.04 41.34 -13.33
C GLY A 653 18.57 39.93 -13.68
N LYS A 654 18.22 39.76 -14.93
CA LYS A 654 17.93 38.46 -15.60
C LYS A 654 18.84 38.40 -16.82
N VAL A 655 19.65 37.40 -16.90
CA VAL A 655 20.59 37.18 -18.02
C VAL A 655 20.52 35.76 -18.55
N TYR A 656 20.91 35.59 -19.77
CA TYR A 656 21.13 34.27 -20.38
C TYR A 656 22.63 33.98 -20.42
N PRO A 657 23.05 32.71 -20.42
CA PRO A 657 24.44 32.32 -20.57
C PRO A 657 25.06 32.93 -21.86
N ALA A 658 26.32 33.37 -21.77
CA ALA A 658 27.00 33.90 -22.93
C ALA A 658 27.11 32.88 -24.07
N GLY A 659 26.83 33.30 -25.30
CA GLY A 659 26.84 32.43 -26.48
C GLY A 659 25.57 31.56 -26.68
N LEU A 660 24.55 31.70 -25.85
CA LEU A 660 23.27 30.98 -26.03
C LEU A 660 22.51 31.51 -27.25
N ASN A 661 22.25 30.64 -28.19
CA ASN A 661 21.37 30.94 -29.33
C ASN A 661 19.95 30.51 -29.05
N LEU A 662 19.12 31.47 -28.59
CA LEU A 662 17.73 31.20 -28.22
C LEU A 662 16.88 30.61 -29.35
N ALA A 663 17.11 31.00 -30.62
CA ALA A 663 16.38 30.45 -31.75
C ALA A 663 16.71 28.97 -31.98
N ARG A 664 18.00 28.60 -31.80
CA ARG A 664 18.46 27.20 -31.92
C ARG A 664 17.88 26.35 -30.78
N GLU A 665 17.91 26.87 -29.54
CA GLU A 665 17.37 26.15 -28.39
C GLU A 665 15.85 25.95 -28.49
N LYS A 666 15.11 26.96 -28.94
CA LYS A 666 13.69 26.85 -29.25
C LYS A 666 13.42 25.76 -30.30
N ALA A 667 14.17 25.76 -31.41
CA ALA A 667 14.01 24.76 -32.47
C ALA A 667 14.33 23.34 -31.98
N ALA A 668 15.28 23.17 -31.05
CA ALA A 668 15.62 21.87 -30.47
C ALA A 668 14.58 21.38 -29.44
N LEU A 669 13.98 22.29 -28.67
CA LEU A 669 13.00 21.96 -27.63
C LEU A 669 11.58 21.75 -28.15
N ALA A 670 11.21 22.42 -29.23
CA ALA A 670 9.85 22.36 -29.78
C ALA A 670 9.35 20.93 -30.07
N PRO A 671 10.12 20.03 -30.73
CA PRO A 671 9.69 18.67 -30.99
C PRO A 671 9.58 17.84 -29.69
N GLN A 672 10.46 18.07 -28.73
CA GLN A 672 10.46 17.35 -27.44
C GLN A 672 9.25 17.76 -26.60
N LEU A 673 8.96 19.04 -26.53
CA LEU A 673 7.81 19.57 -25.84
C LEU A 673 6.49 19.11 -26.47
N LEU A 674 6.44 19.11 -27.80
CA LEU A 674 5.27 18.60 -28.53
C LEU A 674 5.01 17.13 -28.19
N ARG A 675 6.05 16.30 -28.21
CA ARG A 675 5.93 14.88 -27.80
C ARG A 675 5.46 14.74 -26.38
N ALA A 676 6.10 15.43 -25.42
CA ALA A 676 5.72 15.37 -24.02
C ALA A 676 4.25 15.79 -23.80
N LYS A 677 3.79 16.86 -24.46
CA LYS A 677 2.38 17.27 -24.45
C LYS A 677 1.45 16.20 -25.02
N GLN A 678 1.82 15.65 -26.16
CA GLN A 678 1.03 14.61 -26.80
C GLN A 678 0.91 13.35 -25.95
N GLU A 679 1.96 12.95 -25.24
CA GLU A 679 1.95 11.84 -24.30
C GLU A 679 1.07 12.15 -23.07
N GLN A 680 1.11 13.38 -22.55
CA GLN A 680 0.31 13.80 -21.40
C GLN A 680 -1.18 13.95 -21.74
N LEU A 681 -1.51 14.40 -22.93
CA LEU A 681 -2.90 14.70 -23.34
C LEU A 681 -3.85 13.52 -23.10
N PHE A 682 -3.46 12.31 -23.45
CA PHE A 682 -4.30 11.14 -23.24
C PHE A 682 -4.48 10.84 -21.75
N ALA A 683 -3.41 10.91 -20.96
CA ALA A 683 -3.45 10.66 -19.52
C ALA A 683 -4.32 11.71 -18.78
N GLU A 684 -4.17 12.98 -19.14
CA GLU A 684 -4.98 14.08 -18.58
C GLU A 684 -6.45 13.96 -19.01
N TYR A 685 -6.68 13.68 -20.29
CA TYR A 685 -8.03 13.45 -20.82
C TYR A 685 -8.72 12.31 -20.09
N PHE A 686 -8.04 11.16 -19.96
CA PHE A 686 -8.59 9.98 -19.31
C PHE A 686 -8.81 10.19 -17.79
N THR A 687 -7.88 10.88 -17.13
CA THR A 687 -8.03 11.29 -15.71
C THR A 687 -9.25 12.19 -15.52
N SER A 688 -9.43 13.18 -16.40
CA SER A 688 -10.60 14.06 -16.39
C SER A 688 -11.90 13.29 -16.66
N LEU A 689 -11.87 12.37 -17.61
CA LEU A 689 -12.99 11.50 -17.95
C LEU A 689 -13.45 10.68 -16.73
N ARG A 690 -12.50 10.05 -16.05
CA ARG A 690 -12.73 9.25 -14.85
C ARG A 690 -13.23 10.10 -13.67
N LYS A 691 -12.66 11.29 -13.48
CA LYS A 691 -13.05 12.22 -12.42
C LYS A 691 -14.51 12.68 -12.57
N ASN A 692 -14.96 12.88 -13.81
CA ASN A 692 -16.30 13.38 -14.13
C ASN A 692 -17.33 12.26 -14.32
N ALA A 693 -16.89 10.99 -14.32
CA ALA A 693 -17.77 9.84 -14.48
C ALA A 693 -18.66 9.61 -13.26
N LYS A 694 -19.93 9.31 -13.49
CA LYS A 694 -20.86 8.83 -12.46
C LYS A 694 -20.72 7.31 -12.36
N ILE A 695 -20.01 6.85 -11.34
CA ILE A 695 -19.74 5.43 -11.08
C ILE A 695 -20.58 4.99 -9.89
N GLU A 696 -21.49 4.05 -10.10
CA GLU A 696 -22.27 3.37 -9.06
C GLU A 696 -21.74 1.95 -8.95
N ASP A 697 -21.06 1.62 -7.86
CA ASP A 697 -20.59 0.27 -7.55
C ASP A 697 -21.70 -0.46 -6.78
N LEU A 698 -22.24 -1.52 -7.39
CA LEU A 698 -23.31 -2.35 -6.84
C LEU A 698 -22.85 -3.80 -6.56
N ARG A 699 -21.54 -4.05 -6.66
CA ARG A 699 -20.97 -5.37 -6.37
C ARG A 699 -21.32 -5.82 -4.95
N PRO A 700 -21.58 -7.09 -4.76
CA PRO A 700 -21.94 -7.64 -3.45
C PRO A 700 -20.87 -7.43 -2.38
#